data_9b2408a86b73988a38650188c955b49a
#
_entry.id   9b2408a86b73988a38650188c955b49a
#
_cell.length_a   1.000
_cell.length_b   1.000
_cell.length_c   1.000
_cell.angle_alpha   90.00
_cell.angle_beta   90.00
_cell.angle_gamma   90.00
#
_symmetry.space_group_name_H-M   'P 1'
#
loop_
_entity.id
_entity.type
_entity.pdbx_description
1 polymer ?
#
loop_
_entity_poly.entity_id
_entity_poly.type
_entity_poly.pdbx_seq_one_letter_code
_entity_poly.pdbx_strand_id
1 'polypeptide(L)'
;MTTMVKTGKWIAKHRILIVLIGILLLIPSVIGTIKTRINYDILSYLPESLETVKGQDVMVDEFGTGAFSMVVVEDMPLKDVQKLKNKFEEIEHVKKVLWYDDIADISVPTSMMPKDLKNIFFADDSTMMLVLFDNTTSSDEAMEAVTNMRAIVDKQCFISGMSGVVTDIKNLCLQELPIYVAIAALFSFIVLEITGTSFVVPILFLLCIGISILYNMGTNIFLGEISYLTQALVAILQLGVTMDYSIFLLDSFEENKKRFPGDKNRAMGHAISNTFKSIVSSSITTVAGFAALCLMTFALGKNLGIVMAKGVIIGVICCVTLLPAIILIFDPLIEKTKHKPLIKNTNRLSGFIIRHYKIWLAVFCIGLLPAVYGNNHTKIYYNIDKSLPSTLDSNVANKKLEDTFDMSTMHIIMMDKNISNANRTTLMKDIEKVDGVKWAFGLNSVFGANVPASMIPKDVKDMLQSDEQELVFVCSKYSSATDESNSQIAAINDLVKKYDSNGMVIGEAPLMKDLQDVTDIDLVNVNVASVAAIFIIIMLVFKSISVPIILVAVIEFAINVNMAIPFFQGIELPFVASIVVGTIQLGATVDYAILMTSRYQKERRKGFGKKEAVMNAHKACALSIMTSGFSFFAATFGVAWYSKVDMI
;
A
#
# COMPACT_ATOMS: atom_id res chain seq x y z
N MET A 1 41.72 -2.45 -22.00
CA MET A 1 41.15 -2.66 -20.64
C MET A 1 39.90 -1.79 -20.57
N THR A 2 38.75 -2.36 -20.42
CA THR A 2 37.47 -1.60 -20.43
C THR A 2 37.42 -0.58 -19.29
N THR A 3 36.82 0.57 -19.52
CA THR A 3 36.66 1.66 -18.51
C THR A 3 36.13 1.11 -17.20
N MET A 4 35.20 0.17 -17.23
CA MET A 4 34.60 -0.47 -16.06
C MET A 4 35.59 -1.26 -15.20
N VAL A 5 36.59 -1.93 -15.78
CA VAL A 5 37.64 -2.60 -14.99
C VAL A 5 38.52 -1.57 -14.26
N LYS A 6 38.76 -0.39 -14.87
CA LYS A 6 39.50 0.70 -14.21
C LYS A 6 38.70 1.25 -13.02
N THR A 7 37.40 1.52 -13.21
CA THR A 7 36.51 1.98 -12.14
C THR A 7 36.42 0.95 -11.01
N GLY A 8 36.23 -0.34 -11.33
CA GLY A 8 36.19 -1.39 -10.31
C GLY A 8 37.48 -1.54 -9.52
N LYS A 9 38.65 -1.38 -10.17
CA LYS A 9 39.95 -1.34 -9.46
C LYS A 9 40.10 -0.10 -8.58
N TRP A 10 39.58 1.04 -9.02
CA TRP A 10 39.59 2.27 -8.23
C TRP A 10 38.74 2.10 -6.96
N ILE A 11 37.53 1.52 -7.07
CA ILE A 11 36.65 1.18 -5.93
C ILE A 11 37.40 0.24 -4.97
N ALA A 12 38.01 -0.81 -5.47
CA ALA A 12 38.75 -1.77 -4.65
C ALA A 12 39.94 -1.14 -3.91
N LYS A 13 40.63 -0.18 -4.55
CA LYS A 13 41.75 0.54 -3.95
C LYS A 13 41.32 1.51 -2.85
N HIS A 14 40.17 2.20 -3.04
CA HIS A 14 39.68 3.23 -2.12
C HIS A 14 38.58 2.71 -1.19
N ARG A 15 38.52 1.40 -0.93
CA ARG A 15 37.45 0.72 -0.16
C ARG A 15 37.14 1.37 1.19
N ILE A 16 38.17 1.79 1.96
CA ILE A 16 37.98 2.43 3.27
C ILE A 16 37.29 3.79 3.11
N LEU A 17 37.71 4.60 2.15
CA LEU A 17 37.09 5.89 1.86
C LEU A 17 35.62 5.74 1.45
N ILE A 18 35.31 4.75 0.62
CA ILE A 18 33.93 4.49 0.17
C ILE A 18 33.04 4.10 1.35
N VAL A 19 33.51 3.23 2.25
CA VAL A 19 32.75 2.85 3.45
C VAL A 19 32.59 4.05 4.39
N LEU A 20 33.61 4.88 4.59
CA LEU A 20 33.50 6.10 5.41
C LEU A 20 32.49 7.08 4.83
N ILE A 21 32.48 7.31 3.51
CA ILE A 21 31.49 8.15 2.84
C ILE A 21 30.11 7.52 3.01
N GLY A 22 29.97 6.20 2.84
CA GLY A 22 28.71 5.48 3.08
C GLY A 22 28.18 5.70 4.49
N ILE A 23 29.01 5.58 5.52
CA ILE A 23 28.62 5.84 6.90
C ILE A 23 28.24 7.32 7.11
N LEU A 24 28.99 8.25 6.53
CA LEU A 24 28.71 9.69 6.65
C LEU A 24 27.34 10.04 6.03
N LEU A 25 26.99 9.43 4.91
CA LEU A 25 25.69 9.64 4.24
C LEU A 25 24.49 9.06 5.02
N LEU A 26 24.72 8.18 6.00
CA LEU A 26 23.65 7.73 6.89
C LEU A 26 23.08 8.86 7.76
N ILE A 27 23.93 9.83 8.15
CA ILE A 27 23.47 10.94 9.01
C ILE A 27 22.32 11.73 8.36
N PRO A 28 22.50 12.33 7.16
CA PRO A 28 21.39 13.02 6.50
C PRO A 28 20.22 12.09 6.13
N SER A 29 20.49 10.81 5.86
CA SER A 29 19.44 9.85 5.54
C SER A 29 18.53 9.55 6.74
N VAL A 30 19.09 9.37 7.93
CA VAL A 30 18.31 9.18 9.16
C VAL A 30 17.49 10.45 9.47
N ILE A 31 18.10 11.63 9.35
CA ILE A 31 17.39 12.91 9.55
C ILE A 31 16.24 13.03 8.55
N GLY A 32 16.46 12.70 7.28
CA GLY A 32 15.43 12.71 6.24
C GLY A 32 14.29 11.73 6.53
N THR A 33 14.61 10.51 6.98
CA THR A 33 13.61 9.51 7.36
C THR A 33 12.70 10.01 8.49
N ILE A 34 13.29 10.63 9.53
CA ILE A 34 12.53 11.14 10.68
C ILE A 34 11.64 12.34 10.28
N LYS A 35 12.13 13.18 9.36
CA LYS A 35 11.40 14.38 8.92
C LYS A 35 10.38 14.13 7.80
N THR A 36 10.41 12.97 7.15
CA THR A 36 9.42 12.62 6.14
C THR A 36 8.09 12.30 6.83
N ARG A 37 7.02 13.02 6.47
CA ARG A 37 5.68 12.76 6.97
C ARG A 37 5.16 11.44 6.40
N ILE A 38 4.52 10.65 7.24
CA ILE A 38 3.83 9.42 6.82
C ILE A 38 2.33 9.69 6.84
N ASN A 39 1.69 9.52 5.69
CA ASN A 39 0.26 9.66 5.55
C ASN A 39 -0.42 8.30 5.71
N TYR A 40 -1.36 8.21 6.65
CA TYR A 40 -2.07 6.98 7.01
C TYR A 40 -3.46 6.89 6.37
N ASP A 41 -3.94 7.96 5.73
CA ASP A 41 -5.21 7.99 5.01
C ASP A 41 -4.99 7.73 3.52
N ILE A 42 -5.42 6.56 3.05
CA ILE A 42 -5.29 6.18 1.64
C ILE A 42 -6.21 7.03 0.74
N LEU A 43 -7.37 7.45 1.24
CA LEU A 43 -8.34 8.20 0.46
C LEU A 43 -7.83 9.59 0.07
N SER A 44 -6.90 10.16 0.84
CA SER A 44 -6.24 11.43 0.50
C SER A 44 -5.37 11.38 -0.76
N TYR A 45 -5.12 10.20 -1.32
CA TYR A 45 -4.40 10.02 -2.59
C TYR A 45 -5.32 9.99 -3.82
N LEU A 46 -6.64 10.16 -3.64
CA LEU A 46 -7.59 10.28 -4.75
C LEU A 46 -7.35 11.56 -5.56
N PRO A 47 -7.66 11.55 -6.87
CA PRO A 47 -7.49 12.74 -7.71
C PRO A 47 -8.33 13.94 -7.25
N GLU A 48 -7.73 15.11 -7.17
CA GLU A 48 -8.41 16.39 -6.83
C GLU A 48 -9.54 16.76 -7.81
N SER A 49 -9.60 16.12 -8.98
CA SER A 49 -10.66 16.35 -9.98
C SER A 49 -12.01 15.75 -9.60
N LEU A 50 -12.03 14.79 -8.68
CA LEU A 50 -13.25 14.10 -8.23
C LEU A 50 -14.16 15.04 -7.43
N GLU A 51 -15.48 14.89 -7.60
CA GLU A 51 -16.46 15.70 -6.86
C GLU A 51 -16.39 15.45 -5.36
N THR A 52 -16.16 14.20 -4.96
CA THR A 52 -16.02 13.81 -3.55
C THR A 52 -14.83 14.46 -2.86
N VAL A 53 -13.70 14.60 -3.57
CA VAL A 53 -12.50 15.28 -3.05
C VAL A 53 -12.73 16.77 -2.98
N LYS A 54 -13.27 17.39 -4.05
CA LYS A 54 -13.64 18.82 -4.04
C LYS A 54 -14.62 19.16 -2.93
N GLY A 55 -15.60 18.29 -2.70
CA GLY A 55 -16.56 18.49 -1.61
C GLY A 55 -15.92 18.41 -0.22
N GLN A 56 -14.87 17.60 -0.04
CA GLN A 56 -14.08 17.62 1.20
C GLN A 56 -13.35 18.96 1.37
N ASP A 57 -12.78 19.52 0.31
CA ASP A 57 -12.12 20.83 0.38
C ASP A 57 -13.12 21.92 0.77
N VAL A 58 -14.33 21.91 0.18
CA VAL A 58 -15.41 22.84 0.56
C VAL A 58 -15.83 22.64 2.03
N MET A 59 -15.88 21.38 2.53
CA MET A 59 -16.16 21.12 3.95
C MET A 59 -15.12 21.78 4.87
N VAL A 60 -13.85 21.77 4.49
CA VAL A 60 -12.78 22.42 5.26
C VAL A 60 -12.90 23.94 5.14
N ASP A 61 -13.03 24.46 3.93
CA ASP A 61 -12.94 25.90 3.65
C ASP A 61 -14.18 26.67 4.13
N GLU A 62 -15.38 26.14 3.90
CA GLU A 62 -16.64 26.85 4.23
C GLU A 62 -17.20 26.47 5.58
N PHE A 63 -17.11 25.17 5.94
CA PHE A 63 -17.64 24.69 7.20
C PHE A 63 -16.55 24.53 8.27
N GLY A 64 -15.26 24.70 7.92
CA GLY A 64 -14.13 24.51 8.83
C GLY A 64 -14.10 23.11 9.48
N THR A 65 -14.66 22.11 8.80
CA THR A 65 -14.75 20.72 9.26
C THR A 65 -14.05 19.82 8.26
N GLY A 66 -12.97 19.18 8.69
CA GLY A 66 -12.18 18.32 7.80
C GLY A 66 -12.46 16.83 7.99
N ALA A 67 -12.95 16.44 9.17
CA ALA A 67 -13.24 15.05 9.52
C ALA A 67 -14.35 14.98 10.54
N PHE A 68 -14.92 13.77 10.70
CA PHE A 68 -15.90 13.49 11.75
C PHE A 68 -15.76 12.07 12.30
N SER A 69 -16.27 11.88 13.51
CA SER A 69 -16.43 10.57 14.15
C SER A 69 -17.79 10.46 14.79
N MET A 70 -18.34 9.25 14.81
CA MET A 70 -19.54 8.94 15.57
C MET A 70 -19.16 8.23 16.86
N VAL A 71 -19.68 8.70 17.98
CA VAL A 71 -19.40 8.15 19.29
C VAL A 71 -20.67 7.52 19.85
N VAL A 72 -20.65 6.22 20.02
CA VAL A 72 -21.73 5.47 20.67
C VAL A 72 -21.41 5.39 22.17
N VAL A 73 -22.37 5.77 23.01
CA VAL A 73 -22.28 5.69 24.46
C VAL A 73 -23.39 4.78 24.99
N GLU A 74 -23.02 3.70 25.69
CA GLU A 74 -23.93 2.70 26.23
C GLU A 74 -24.13 2.89 27.77
N ASP A 75 -25.33 2.64 28.26
CA ASP A 75 -25.65 2.55 29.68
C ASP A 75 -25.17 3.72 30.55
N MET A 76 -25.11 4.95 30.00
CA MET A 76 -24.64 6.13 30.69
C MET A 76 -25.81 7.11 30.96
N PRO A 77 -25.95 7.66 32.16
CA PRO A 77 -26.96 8.70 32.44
C PRO A 77 -26.75 9.94 31.55
N LEU A 78 -27.83 10.50 31.01
CA LEU A 78 -27.76 11.63 30.05
C LEU A 78 -26.94 12.83 30.55
N LYS A 79 -26.98 13.10 31.89
CA LYS A 79 -26.17 14.16 32.50
C LYS A 79 -24.67 13.88 32.45
N ASP A 80 -24.27 12.61 32.49
CA ASP A 80 -22.85 12.22 32.40
C ASP A 80 -22.41 12.19 30.95
N VAL A 81 -23.31 11.83 30.02
CA VAL A 81 -23.07 11.98 28.57
C VAL A 81 -22.85 13.46 28.22
N GLN A 82 -23.64 14.38 28.76
CA GLN A 82 -23.44 15.82 28.55
C GLN A 82 -22.07 16.31 29.09
N LYS A 83 -21.66 15.81 30.26
CA LYS A 83 -20.32 16.12 30.79
C LYS A 83 -19.21 15.57 29.89
N LEU A 84 -19.43 14.39 29.33
CA LEU A 84 -18.48 13.78 28.37
C LEU A 84 -18.41 14.60 27.09
N LYS A 85 -19.58 15.03 26.56
CA LYS A 85 -19.64 15.94 25.41
C LYS A 85 -18.80 17.20 25.66
N ASN A 86 -19.00 17.87 26.81
CA ASN A 86 -18.24 19.08 27.14
C ASN A 86 -16.74 18.81 27.23
N LYS A 87 -16.32 17.65 27.75
CA LYS A 87 -14.91 17.26 27.80
C LYS A 87 -14.33 17.01 26.40
N PHE A 88 -15.11 16.47 25.48
CA PHE A 88 -14.68 16.31 24.10
C PHE A 88 -14.50 17.67 23.41
N GLU A 89 -15.40 18.63 23.65
CA GLU A 89 -15.29 19.99 23.11
C GLU A 89 -14.08 20.77 23.66
N GLU A 90 -13.53 20.38 24.82
CA GLU A 90 -12.29 20.96 25.38
C GLU A 90 -11.01 20.38 24.76
N ILE A 91 -11.11 19.29 23.99
CA ILE A 91 -9.94 18.67 23.33
C ILE A 91 -9.54 19.53 22.14
N GLU A 92 -8.25 19.82 22.03
CA GLU A 92 -7.68 20.53 20.89
C GLU A 92 -8.00 19.79 19.58
N HIS A 93 -8.36 20.52 18.54
CA HIS A 93 -8.79 20.02 17.21
C HIS A 93 -10.17 19.34 17.17
N VAL A 94 -10.89 19.25 18.28
CA VAL A 94 -12.33 18.98 18.28
C VAL A 94 -13.05 20.32 18.08
N LYS A 95 -13.68 20.47 16.92
CA LYS A 95 -14.38 21.72 16.59
C LYS A 95 -15.72 21.83 17.31
N LYS A 96 -16.51 20.77 17.27
CA LYS A 96 -17.87 20.72 17.84
C LYS A 96 -18.27 19.26 18.06
N VAL A 97 -19.07 19.04 19.10
CA VAL A 97 -19.76 17.77 19.34
C VAL A 97 -21.25 18.02 19.21
N LEU A 98 -21.88 17.38 18.24
CA LEU A 98 -23.33 17.43 18.06
C LEU A 98 -24.01 16.28 18.81
N TRP A 99 -24.92 16.64 19.67
CA TRP A 99 -25.80 15.72 20.36
C TRP A 99 -27.20 16.31 20.43
N TYR A 100 -28.16 15.55 20.93
CA TYR A 100 -29.54 16.03 20.96
C TYR A 100 -29.75 17.28 21.83
N ASP A 101 -28.86 17.55 22.82
CA ASP A 101 -28.95 18.73 23.69
C ASP A 101 -28.68 20.08 22.97
N ASP A 102 -28.08 20.02 21.79
CA ASP A 102 -27.97 21.19 20.88
C ASP A 102 -29.31 21.54 20.20
N ILE A 103 -30.29 20.62 20.21
CA ILE A 103 -31.59 20.76 19.57
C ILE A 103 -32.73 20.87 20.57
N ALA A 104 -32.65 20.13 21.65
CA ALA A 104 -33.68 20.07 22.69
C ALA A 104 -33.04 20.03 24.09
N ASP A 105 -33.65 20.71 25.05
CA ASP A 105 -33.15 20.70 26.43
C ASP A 105 -33.13 19.28 27.05
N ILE A 106 -32.05 18.96 27.76
CA ILE A 106 -31.81 17.63 28.38
C ILE A 106 -32.90 17.24 29.38
N SER A 107 -33.65 18.23 29.89
CA SER A 107 -34.78 17.98 30.81
C SER A 107 -36.05 17.46 30.11
N VAL A 108 -36.09 17.54 28.75
CA VAL A 108 -37.21 17.01 27.95
C VAL A 108 -37.10 15.48 27.92
N PRO A 109 -38.13 14.76 28.42
CA PRO A 109 -38.09 13.31 28.32
C PRO A 109 -37.99 12.81 26.87
N THR A 110 -37.15 11.81 26.62
CA THR A 110 -36.94 11.23 25.29
C THR A 110 -38.23 10.70 24.65
N SER A 111 -39.24 10.39 25.46
CA SER A 111 -40.58 9.99 24.98
C SER A 111 -41.38 11.13 24.34
N MET A 112 -41.04 12.38 24.60
CA MET A 112 -41.69 13.57 24.02
C MET A 112 -40.99 14.09 22.76
N MET A 113 -39.84 13.52 22.38
CA MET A 113 -39.12 13.90 21.20
C MET A 113 -39.82 13.44 19.93
N PRO A 114 -39.70 14.19 18.79
CA PRO A 114 -40.09 13.69 17.50
C PRO A 114 -39.38 12.37 17.22
N LYS A 115 -40.10 11.40 16.63
CA LYS A 115 -39.56 10.05 16.38
C LYS A 115 -38.29 10.09 15.53
N ASP A 116 -38.23 10.97 14.53
CA ASP A 116 -37.09 11.08 13.62
C ASP A 116 -35.84 11.52 14.37
N LEU A 117 -35.96 12.55 15.23
CA LEU A 117 -34.88 13.02 16.06
C LEU A 117 -34.43 11.96 17.08
N LYS A 118 -35.38 11.27 17.69
CA LYS A 118 -35.07 10.19 18.65
C LYS A 118 -34.28 9.07 17.97
N ASN A 119 -34.69 8.64 16.78
CA ASN A 119 -34.05 7.53 16.05
C ASN A 119 -32.63 7.86 15.58
N ILE A 120 -32.27 9.15 15.47
CA ILE A 120 -30.90 9.58 15.13
C ILE A 120 -29.99 9.41 16.34
N PHE A 121 -30.41 9.86 17.52
CA PHE A 121 -29.55 9.97 18.69
C PHE A 121 -29.69 8.85 19.72
N PHE A 122 -30.76 8.06 19.66
CA PHE A 122 -31.06 7.03 20.65
C PHE A 122 -31.48 5.72 20.03
N ALA A 123 -30.90 4.64 20.51
CA ALA A 123 -31.29 3.27 20.21
C ALA A 123 -31.09 2.43 21.50
N ASP A 124 -32.13 1.71 21.91
CA ASP A 124 -32.14 0.95 23.17
C ASP A 124 -31.64 1.80 24.34
N ASP A 125 -30.66 1.33 25.11
CA ASP A 125 -30.03 2.05 26.22
C ASP A 125 -28.77 2.83 25.79
N SER A 126 -28.62 3.10 24.49
CA SER A 126 -27.47 3.77 23.93
C SER A 126 -27.82 5.12 23.31
N THR A 127 -26.85 6.02 23.32
CA THR A 127 -26.93 7.31 22.61
C THR A 127 -25.73 7.52 21.72
N MET A 128 -25.93 8.31 20.64
CA MET A 128 -24.89 8.63 19.67
C MET A 128 -24.60 10.12 19.65
N MET A 129 -23.32 10.49 19.58
CA MET A 129 -22.84 11.84 19.34
C MET A 129 -22.07 11.88 18.02
N LEU A 130 -22.16 12.99 17.29
CA LEU A 130 -21.32 13.28 16.13
C LEU A 130 -20.25 14.29 16.54
N VAL A 131 -18.99 13.89 16.42
CA VAL A 131 -17.81 14.73 16.71
C VAL A 131 -17.23 15.24 15.42
N LEU A 132 -17.09 16.54 15.28
CA LEU A 132 -16.52 17.22 14.12
C LEU A 132 -15.11 17.71 14.49
N PHE A 133 -14.15 17.46 13.59
CA PHE A 133 -12.76 17.90 13.73
C PHE A 133 -12.50 19.08 12.77
N ASP A 134 -11.61 19.98 13.16
CA ASP A 134 -11.20 21.13 12.35
C ASP A 134 -10.24 20.77 11.20
N ASN A 135 -9.61 19.61 11.28
CA ASN A 135 -8.63 19.11 10.31
C ASN A 135 -9.12 17.82 9.62
N THR A 136 -8.49 17.47 8.48
CA THR A 136 -8.82 16.27 7.70
C THR A 136 -8.40 14.98 8.41
N THR A 137 -9.00 13.84 8.02
CA THR A 137 -8.66 12.51 8.55
C THR A 137 -7.19 12.14 8.39
N SER A 138 -6.53 12.67 7.36
CA SER A 138 -5.11 12.44 7.10
C SER A 138 -4.17 13.25 7.99
N SER A 139 -4.69 14.21 8.75
CA SER A 139 -3.88 15.11 9.59
C SER A 139 -3.42 14.43 10.89
N ASP A 140 -2.25 14.83 11.39
CA ASP A 140 -1.77 14.36 12.70
C ASP A 140 -2.64 14.90 13.83
N GLU A 141 -3.19 16.10 13.67
CA GLU A 141 -4.06 16.79 14.62
C GLU A 141 -5.37 16.03 14.83
N ALA A 142 -6.05 15.59 13.78
CA ALA A 142 -7.28 14.79 13.90
C ALA A 142 -7.01 13.44 14.60
N MET A 143 -5.89 12.78 14.26
CA MET A 143 -5.50 11.54 14.92
C MET A 143 -5.13 11.74 16.42
N GLU A 144 -4.53 12.88 16.75
CA GLU A 144 -4.23 13.24 18.14
C GLU A 144 -5.52 13.51 18.91
N ALA A 145 -6.48 14.23 18.33
CA ALA A 145 -7.79 14.46 18.93
C ALA A 145 -8.50 13.13 19.25
N VAL A 146 -8.55 12.18 18.30
CA VAL A 146 -9.11 10.83 18.52
C VAL A 146 -8.37 10.09 19.65
N THR A 147 -7.05 10.18 19.69
CA THR A 147 -6.23 9.55 20.74
C THR A 147 -6.56 10.15 22.11
N ASN A 148 -6.68 11.47 22.21
CA ASN A 148 -7.04 12.18 23.44
C ASN A 148 -8.48 11.89 23.87
N MET A 149 -9.41 11.77 22.91
CA MET A 149 -10.78 11.32 23.21
C MET A 149 -10.78 9.92 23.83
N ARG A 150 -10.05 8.97 23.24
CA ARG A 150 -9.92 7.60 23.75
C ARG A 150 -9.30 7.54 25.16
N ALA A 151 -8.43 8.48 25.49
CA ALA A 151 -7.78 8.54 26.81
C ALA A 151 -8.73 8.96 27.95
N ILE A 152 -9.84 9.64 27.64
CA ILE A 152 -10.81 10.15 28.63
C ILE A 152 -12.12 9.37 28.68
N VAL A 153 -12.31 8.38 27.79
CA VAL A 153 -13.52 7.54 27.75
C VAL A 153 -13.32 6.22 28.50
N ASP A 154 -14.42 5.73 29.04
CA ASP A 154 -14.50 4.40 29.64
C ASP A 154 -14.94 3.34 28.60
N LYS A 155 -15.01 2.08 29.03
CA LYS A 155 -15.40 0.92 28.20
C LYS A 155 -16.83 1.00 27.61
N GLN A 156 -17.64 1.98 28.03
CA GLN A 156 -19.00 2.22 27.55
C GLN A 156 -19.05 3.14 26.31
N CYS A 157 -17.92 3.66 25.86
CA CYS A 157 -17.85 4.62 24.78
C CYS A 157 -17.04 4.07 23.62
N PHE A 158 -17.61 4.14 22.41
CA PHE A 158 -17.05 3.58 21.19
C PHE A 158 -16.93 4.67 20.13
N ILE A 159 -15.68 4.98 19.71
CA ILE A 159 -15.39 6.03 18.73
C ILE A 159 -15.23 5.38 17.35
N SER A 160 -16.20 5.55 16.48
CA SER A 160 -16.26 4.98 15.12
C SER A 160 -15.97 6.02 14.03
N GLY A 161 -15.89 5.56 12.79
CA GLY A 161 -15.63 6.39 11.62
C GLY A 161 -14.18 6.40 11.17
N MET A 162 -13.92 6.99 10.00
CA MET A 162 -12.61 6.94 9.33
C MET A 162 -11.47 7.51 10.17
N SER A 163 -11.72 8.56 10.97
CA SER A 163 -10.68 9.13 11.85
C SER A 163 -10.17 8.13 12.89
N GLY A 164 -11.08 7.29 13.41
CA GLY A 164 -10.73 6.18 14.32
C GLY A 164 -9.91 5.10 13.60
N VAL A 165 -10.32 4.73 12.40
CA VAL A 165 -9.66 3.73 11.55
C VAL A 165 -8.23 4.17 11.20
N VAL A 166 -8.05 5.40 10.72
CA VAL A 166 -6.72 5.96 10.36
C VAL A 166 -5.81 6.03 11.59
N THR A 167 -6.34 6.38 12.76
CA THR A 167 -5.60 6.39 14.03
C THR A 167 -5.13 4.97 14.40
N ASP A 168 -5.98 3.96 14.23
CA ASP A 168 -5.62 2.56 14.51
C ASP A 168 -4.58 2.03 13.53
N ILE A 169 -4.69 2.38 12.24
CA ILE A 169 -3.67 2.06 11.22
C ILE A 169 -2.31 2.64 11.64
N LYS A 170 -2.28 3.92 12.03
CA LYS A 170 -1.04 4.59 12.50
C LYS A 170 -0.42 3.82 13.65
N ASN A 171 -1.20 3.56 14.69
CA ASN A 171 -0.71 2.89 15.89
C ASN A 171 -0.21 1.47 15.61
N LEU A 172 -0.94 0.71 14.79
CA LEU A 172 -0.59 -0.65 14.42
C LEU A 172 0.67 -0.67 13.55
N CYS A 173 0.77 0.20 12.55
CA CYS A 173 1.94 0.30 11.68
C CYS A 173 3.20 0.67 12.47
N LEU A 174 3.12 1.61 13.40
CA LEU A 174 4.27 2.00 14.24
C LEU A 174 4.77 0.85 15.11
N GLN A 175 3.87 -0.02 15.57
CA GLN A 175 4.22 -1.19 16.37
C GLN A 175 4.79 -2.34 15.52
N GLU A 176 4.20 -2.60 14.38
CA GLU A 176 4.51 -3.78 13.57
C GLU A 176 5.68 -3.59 12.61
N LEU A 177 5.86 -2.39 12.03
CA LEU A 177 6.89 -2.11 11.02
C LEU A 177 8.31 -2.58 11.42
N PRO A 178 8.83 -2.26 12.62
CA PRO A 178 10.17 -2.70 13.01
C PRO A 178 10.26 -4.23 13.12
N ILE A 179 9.19 -4.87 13.55
CA ILE A 179 9.16 -6.32 13.83
C ILE A 179 9.15 -7.11 12.53
N TYR A 180 8.26 -6.79 11.57
CA TYR A 180 8.25 -7.56 10.33
C TYR A 180 9.47 -7.28 9.43
N VAL A 181 10.07 -6.07 9.49
CA VAL A 181 11.37 -5.84 8.84
C VAL A 181 12.46 -6.72 9.44
N ALA A 182 12.48 -6.86 10.77
CA ALA A 182 13.42 -7.74 11.45
C ALA A 182 13.19 -9.22 11.10
N ILE A 183 11.92 -9.67 11.03
CA ILE A 183 11.55 -11.03 10.64
C ILE A 183 11.95 -11.30 9.18
N ALA A 184 11.66 -10.37 8.26
CA ALA A 184 12.04 -10.47 6.86
C ALA A 184 13.57 -10.60 6.70
N ALA A 185 14.33 -9.77 7.43
CA ALA A 185 15.79 -9.86 7.44
C ALA A 185 16.28 -11.20 8.01
N LEU A 186 15.69 -11.69 9.11
CA LEU A 186 16.05 -12.98 9.72
C LEU A 186 15.78 -14.14 8.76
N PHE A 187 14.63 -14.19 8.13
CA PHE A 187 14.28 -15.28 7.21
C PHE A 187 15.15 -15.24 5.96
N SER A 188 15.44 -14.05 5.42
CA SER A 188 16.39 -13.88 4.32
C SER A 188 17.79 -14.33 4.73
N PHE A 189 18.24 -14.02 5.94
CA PHE A 189 19.50 -14.48 6.50
C PHE A 189 19.57 -16.01 6.52
N ILE A 190 18.54 -16.69 7.02
CA ILE A 190 18.47 -18.15 7.09
C ILE A 190 18.58 -18.77 5.69
N VAL A 191 17.85 -18.25 4.70
CA VAL A 191 17.92 -18.77 3.32
C VAL A 191 19.32 -18.58 2.73
N LEU A 192 19.93 -17.42 2.94
CA LEU A 192 21.28 -17.14 2.49
C LEU A 192 22.34 -18.04 3.16
N GLU A 193 22.16 -18.40 4.43
CA GLU A 193 23.04 -19.34 5.13
C GLU A 193 22.91 -20.76 4.57
N ILE A 194 21.69 -21.21 4.28
CA ILE A 194 21.44 -22.55 3.71
C ILE A 194 22.09 -22.70 2.34
N THR A 195 22.07 -21.65 1.53
CA THR A 195 22.55 -21.66 0.15
C THR A 195 23.98 -21.16 0.01
N GLY A 196 24.45 -20.37 0.97
CA GLY A 196 25.75 -19.72 0.99
C GLY A 196 26.92 -20.61 1.37
N THR A 197 28.12 -20.03 1.35
CA THR A 197 29.39 -20.70 1.64
C THR A 197 30.16 -20.09 2.81
N SER A 198 29.60 -19.07 3.47
CA SER A 198 30.24 -18.37 4.61
C SER A 198 29.18 -17.67 5.46
N PHE A 199 29.25 -17.85 6.77
CA PHE A 199 28.33 -17.22 7.75
C PHE A 199 28.37 -15.68 7.77
N VAL A 200 29.44 -15.08 7.31
CA VAL A 200 29.60 -13.61 7.31
C VAL A 200 28.95 -12.96 6.09
N VAL A 201 28.87 -13.66 4.95
CA VAL A 201 28.36 -13.09 3.70
C VAL A 201 26.92 -12.60 3.81
N PRO A 202 25.95 -13.36 4.36
CA PRO A 202 24.58 -12.88 4.54
C PRO A 202 24.50 -11.61 5.40
N ILE A 203 25.31 -11.51 6.45
CA ILE A 203 25.36 -10.31 7.31
C ILE A 203 25.82 -9.10 6.50
N LEU A 204 26.84 -9.24 5.67
CA LEU A 204 27.35 -8.14 4.83
C LEU A 204 26.34 -7.72 3.78
N PHE A 205 25.59 -8.67 3.20
CA PHE A 205 24.52 -8.38 2.24
C PHE A 205 23.42 -7.60 2.91
N LEU A 206 22.87 -8.10 4.02
CA LEU A 206 21.80 -7.44 4.76
C LEU A 206 22.22 -6.06 5.27
N LEU A 207 23.48 -5.91 5.73
CA LEU A 207 24.01 -4.60 6.13
C LEU A 207 24.04 -3.62 4.96
N CYS A 208 24.55 -4.03 3.80
CA CYS A 208 24.61 -3.16 2.61
C CYS A 208 23.20 -2.79 2.10
N ILE A 209 22.27 -3.75 2.09
CA ILE A 209 20.88 -3.52 1.71
C ILE A 209 20.18 -2.61 2.72
N GLY A 210 20.38 -2.83 4.02
CA GLY A 210 19.83 -1.97 5.07
C GLY A 210 20.30 -0.52 4.94
N ILE A 211 21.58 -0.29 4.64
CA ILE A 211 22.11 1.04 4.33
C ILE A 211 21.41 1.64 3.11
N SER A 212 21.21 0.85 2.05
CA SER A 212 20.52 1.27 0.84
C SER A 212 19.05 1.64 1.11
N ILE A 213 18.35 0.87 1.95
CA ILE A 213 16.96 1.18 2.38
C ILE A 213 16.94 2.50 3.16
N LEU A 214 17.86 2.71 4.08
CA LEU A 214 17.95 3.98 4.83
C LEU A 214 18.22 5.17 3.91
N TYR A 215 19.07 5.04 2.89
CA TYR A 215 19.26 6.11 1.89
C TYR A 215 17.98 6.38 1.10
N ASN A 216 17.25 5.33 0.72
CA ASN A 216 16.00 5.47 0.02
C ASN A 216 14.95 6.18 0.89
N MET A 217 14.79 5.74 2.15
CA MET A 217 13.85 6.36 3.10
C MET A 217 14.23 7.81 3.40
N GLY A 218 15.51 8.09 3.64
CA GLY A 218 15.97 9.45 3.94
C GLY A 218 15.78 10.46 2.81
N THR A 219 15.85 10.00 1.55
CA THR A 219 15.61 10.87 0.39
C THR A 219 14.12 11.11 0.11
N ASN A 220 13.19 10.49 0.85
CA ASN A 220 11.76 10.76 0.73
C ASN A 220 11.38 12.15 1.25
N ILE A 221 12.23 12.79 2.06
CA ILE A 221 12.03 14.19 2.49
C ILE A 221 11.82 15.15 1.31
N PHE A 222 12.37 14.86 0.14
CA PHE A 222 12.16 15.64 -1.08
C PHE A 222 10.77 15.43 -1.71
N LEU A 223 10.01 14.42 -1.28
CA LEU A 223 8.64 14.19 -1.70
C LEU A 223 7.62 14.85 -0.75
N GLY A 224 8.08 15.34 0.41
CA GLY A 224 7.25 15.89 1.48
C GLY A 224 6.63 14.82 2.34
N GLU A 225 5.80 13.96 1.76
CA GLU A 225 5.14 12.85 2.45
C GLU A 225 5.18 11.55 1.62
N ILE A 226 5.00 10.44 2.31
CA ILE A 226 4.79 9.12 1.69
C ILE A 226 3.66 8.39 2.41
N SER A 227 2.97 7.49 1.70
CA SER A 227 1.97 6.61 2.32
C SER A 227 2.63 5.60 3.26
N TYR A 228 1.92 5.22 4.32
CA TYR A 228 2.32 4.12 5.20
C TYR A 228 2.50 2.80 4.44
N LEU A 229 1.67 2.53 3.42
CA LEU A 229 1.83 1.37 2.55
C LEU A 229 3.15 1.44 1.77
N THR A 230 3.49 2.62 1.24
CA THR A 230 4.78 2.82 0.57
C THR A 230 5.94 2.58 1.53
N GLN A 231 5.86 3.09 2.76
CA GLN A 231 6.89 2.89 3.78
C GLN A 231 7.10 1.40 4.10
N ALA A 232 6.01 0.67 4.33
CA ALA A 232 6.04 -0.73 4.67
C ALA A 232 6.56 -1.61 3.53
N LEU A 233 5.95 -1.48 2.35
CA LEU A 233 6.26 -2.30 1.19
C LEU A 233 7.69 -2.05 0.67
N VAL A 234 8.14 -0.79 0.65
CA VAL A 234 9.47 -0.45 0.15
C VAL A 234 10.57 -1.08 0.98
N ALA A 235 10.46 -1.11 2.30
CA ALA A 235 11.47 -1.73 3.17
C ALA A 235 11.65 -3.22 2.86
N ILE A 236 10.55 -3.94 2.64
CA ILE A 236 10.52 -5.39 2.40
C ILE A 236 10.91 -5.72 0.97
N LEU A 237 10.27 -5.05 0.00
CA LEU A 237 10.46 -5.33 -1.41
C LEU A 237 11.86 -4.94 -1.90
N GLN A 238 12.41 -3.82 -1.40
CA GLN A 238 13.77 -3.42 -1.73
C GLN A 238 14.77 -4.45 -1.21
N LEU A 239 14.56 -5.04 -0.02
CA LEU A 239 15.39 -6.13 0.50
C LEU A 239 15.38 -7.31 -0.47
N GLY A 240 14.21 -7.75 -0.92
CA GLY A 240 14.08 -8.88 -1.85
C GLY A 240 14.70 -8.61 -3.22
N VAL A 241 14.35 -7.48 -3.84
CA VAL A 241 14.76 -7.13 -5.21
C VAL A 241 16.26 -6.83 -5.33
N THR A 242 16.89 -6.21 -4.31
CA THR A 242 18.31 -5.83 -4.40
C THR A 242 19.28 -6.93 -3.96
N MET A 243 18.78 -7.98 -3.33
CA MET A 243 19.61 -9.11 -2.89
C MET A 243 20.28 -9.84 -4.06
N ASP A 244 19.60 -9.96 -5.18
CA ASP A 244 20.07 -10.65 -6.39
C ASP A 244 21.37 -10.06 -6.92
N TYR A 245 21.47 -8.74 -6.92
CA TYR A 245 22.66 -8.04 -7.39
C TYR A 245 23.87 -8.37 -6.52
N SER A 246 23.65 -8.53 -5.22
CA SER A 246 24.69 -8.90 -4.26
C SER A 246 25.20 -10.32 -4.47
N ILE A 247 24.29 -11.26 -4.72
CA ILE A 247 24.63 -12.66 -5.04
C ILE A 247 25.44 -12.75 -6.32
N PHE A 248 25.00 -12.08 -7.40
CA PHE A 248 25.69 -12.09 -8.68
C PHE A 248 27.10 -11.51 -8.61
N LEU A 249 27.28 -10.43 -7.83
CA LEU A 249 28.58 -9.82 -7.63
C LEU A 249 29.53 -10.76 -6.89
N LEU A 250 29.06 -11.39 -5.81
CA LEU A 250 29.88 -12.32 -5.03
C LEU A 250 30.27 -13.55 -5.84
N ASP A 251 29.35 -14.17 -6.56
CA ASP A 251 29.63 -15.32 -7.43
C ASP A 251 30.72 -14.98 -8.46
N SER A 252 30.60 -13.80 -9.09
CA SER A 252 31.61 -13.31 -10.02
C SER A 252 32.94 -13.01 -9.33
N PHE A 253 32.94 -12.52 -8.11
CA PHE A 253 34.16 -12.28 -7.36
C PHE A 253 34.88 -13.60 -7.00
N GLU A 254 34.17 -14.60 -6.51
CA GLU A 254 34.73 -15.90 -6.21
C GLU A 254 35.28 -16.62 -7.47
N GLU A 255 34.61 -16.48 -8.63
CA GLU A 255 35.12 -16.98 -9.92
C GLU A 255 36.42 -16.25 -10.32
N ASN A 256 36.48 -14.94 -10.17
CA ASN A 256 37.67 -14.15 -10.52
C ASN A 256 38.83 -14.31 -9.50
N LYS A 257 38.54 -14.61 -8.22
CA LYS A 257 39.60 -14.99 -7.23
C LYS A 257 40.39 -16.22 -7.70
N LYS A 258 39.71 -17.22 -8.25
CA LYS A 258 40.36 -18.40 -8.83
C LYS A 258 41.22 -18.05 -10.06
N ARG A 259 40.79 -17.04 -10.84
CA ARG A 259 41.49 -16.60 -12.07
C ARG A 259 42.69 -15.69 -11.77
N PHE A 260 42.67 -14.94 -10.67
CA PHE A 260 43.71 -14.01 -10.24
C PHE A 260 44.16 -14.31 -8.80
N PRO A 261 44.86 -15.44 -8.57
CA PRO A 261 45.32 -15.79 -7.24
C PRO A 261 46.22 -14.71 -6.65
N GLY A 262 45.95 -14.29 -5.40
CA GLY A 262 46.76 -13.28 -4.70
C GLY A 262 46.44 -11.81 -4.98
N ASP A 263 45.72 -11.48 -6.07
CA ASP A 263 45.30 -10.09 -6.40
C ASP A 263 43.78 -9.91 -6.25
N LYS A 264 43.34 -9.71 -5.00
CA LYS A 264 41.91 -9.50 -4.67
C LYS A 264 41.33 -8.23 -5.31
N ASN A 265 42.14 -7.16 -5.42
CA ASN A 265 41.69 -5.91 -6.03
C ASN A 265 41.43 -6.07 -7.54
N ARG A 266 42.27 -6.84 -8.20
CA ARG A 266 42.10 -7.18 -9.62
C ARG A 266 40.89 -8.10 -9.81
N ALA A 267 40.73 -9.10 -8.95
CA ALA A 267 39.61 -10.01 -8.98
C ALA A 267 38.27 -9.27 -8.83
N MET A 268 38.17 -8.35 -7.85
CA MET A 268 36.98 -7.51 -7.62
C MET A 268 36.73 -6.55 -8.80
N GLY A 269 37.77 -5.91 -9.34
CA GLY A 269 37.64 -5.04 -10.50
C GLY A 269 37.07 -5.75 -11.74
N HIS A 270 37.47 -7.02 -11.96
CA HIS A 270 36.90 -7.85 -13.02
C HIS A 270 35.49 -8.35 -12.67
N ALA A 271 35.18 -8.68 -11.40
CA ALA A 271 33.87 -9.07 -10.95
C ALA A 271 32.84 -7.96 -11.22
N ILE A 272 33.14 -6.73 -10.80
CA ILE A 272 32.28 -5.57 -11.08
C ILE A 272 32.07 -5.41 -12.59
N SER A 273 33.15 -5.45 -13.39
CA SER A 273 33.05 -5.29 -14.85
C SER A 273 32.21 -6.38 -15.52
N ASN A 274 32.29 -7.63 -15.04
CA ASN A 274 31.57 -8.77 -15.60
C ASN A 274 30.09 -8.74 -15.27
N THR A 275 29.72 -8.25 -14.08
CA THR A 275 28.33 -8.24 -13.60
C THR A 275 27.60 -6.94 -13.91
N PHE A 276 28.33 -5.82 -14.08
CA PHE A 276 27.74 -4.49 -14.26
C PHE A 276 26.68 -4.44 -15.36
N LYS A 277 26.99 -5.01 -16.54
CA LYS A 277 26.03 -5.00 -17.64
C LYS A 277 24.75 -5.78 -17.30
N SER A 278 24.87 -6.91 -16.63
CA SER A 278 23.72 -7.72 -16.23
C SER A 278 22.90 -7.02 -15.15
N ILE A 279 23.57 -6.48 -14.11
CA ILE A 279 22.90 -5.75 -13.02
C ILE A 279 22.15 -4.52 -13.55
N VAL A 280 22.80 -3.71 -14.41
CA VAL A 280 22.15 -2.51 -14.97
C VAL A 280 21.00 -2.88 -15.90
N SER A 281 21.17 -3.91 -16.76
CA SER A 281 20.07 -4.33 -17.66
C SER A 281 18.86 -4.84 -16.88
N SER A 282 19.09 -5.60 -15.82
CA SER A 282 18.08 -6.11 -14.90
C SER A 282 17.41 -4.95 -14.14
N SER A 283 18.19 -4.07 -13.51
CA SER A 283 17.62 -2.94 -12.77
C SER A 283 16.80 -1.97 -13.64
N ILE A 284 17.13 -1.81 -14.93
CA ILE A 284 16.32 -0.99 -15.85
C ILE A 284 14.92 -1.59 -16.04
N THR A 285 14.80 -2.92 -16.16
CA THR A 285 13.49 -3.57 -16.27
C THR A 285 12.67 -3.43 -15.00
N THR A 286 13.30 -3.59 -13.86
CA THR A 286 12.66 -3.42 -12.56
C THR A 286 12.22 -1.97 -12.32
N VAL A 287 13.10 -1.01 -12.62
CA VAL A 287 12.77 0.43 -12.53
C VAL A 287 11.63 0.79 -13.49
N ALA A 288 11.60 0.22 -14.71
CA ALA A 288 10.52 0.45 -15.67
C ALA A 288 9.18 -0.12 -15.18
N GLY A 289 9.18 -1.30 -14.55
CA GLY A 289 7.99 -1.86 -13.90
C GLY A 289 7.44 -0.93 -12.82
N PHE A 290 8.30 -0.43 -11.92
CA PHE A 290 7.87 0.53 -10.91
C PHE A 290 7.48 1.90 -11.49
N ALA A 291 8.18 2.38 -12.52
CA ALA A 291 7.84 3.63 -13.19
C ALA A 291 6.47 3.58 -13.87
N ALA A 292 6.00 2.40 -14.29
CA ALA A 292 4.65 2.25 -14.84
C ALA A 292 3.55 2.59 -13.79
N LEU A 293 3.79 2.38 -12.49
CA LEU A 293 2.88 2.81 -11.43
C LEU A 293 2.68 4.33 -11.41
N CYS A 294 3.66 5.11 -11.91
CA CYS A 294 3.52 6.55 -11.99
C CYS A 294 2.49 7.02 -13.04
N LEU A 295 1.96 6.10 -13.86
CA LEU A 295 0.88 6.38 -14.80
C LEU A 295 -0.51 6.28 -14.18
N MET A 296 -0.61 5.83 -12.93
CA MET A 296 -1.88 5.81 -12.20
C MET A 296 -2.38 7.23 -11.96
N THR A 297 -3.68 7.39 -12.07
CA THR A 297 -4.39 8.59 -11.63
C THR A 297 -4.51 8.62 -10.11
N PHE A 298 -4.61 7.44 -9.48
CA PHE A 298 -4.51 7.28 -8.03
C PHE A 298 -3.08 7.56 -7.55
N ALA A 299 -2.89 8.66 -6.82
CA ALA A 299 -1.56 9.17 -6.47
C ALA A 299 -0.73 8.22 -5.59
N LEU A 300 -1.35 7.27 -4.90
CA LEU A 300 -0.66 6.20 -4.16
C LEU A 300 0.26 5.38 -5.08
N GLY A 301 -0.20 5.04 -6.30
CA GLY A 301 0.61 4.33 -7.27
C GLY A 301 1.85 5.13 -7.68
N LYS A 302 1.70 6.43 -7.91
CA LYS A 302 2.81 7.34 -8.20
C LYS A 302 3.79 7.42 -7.03
N ASN A 303 3.29 7.52 -5.80
CA ASN A 303 4.10 7.55 -4.58
C ASN A 303 4.94 6.27 -4.45
N LEU A 304 4.31 5.10 -4.51
CA LEU A 304 4.96 3.80 -4.46
C LEU A 304 5.97 3.62 -5.61
N GLY A 305 5.55 3.95 -6.84
CA GLY A 305 6.37 3.81 -8.05
C GLY A 305 7.68 4.60 -7.99
N ILE A 306 7.63 5.88 -7.59
CA ILE A 306 8.82 6.73 -7.44
C ILE A 306 9.75 6.20 -6.36
N VAL A 307 9.22 5.87 -5.17
CA VAL A 307 10.06 5.44 -4.04
C VAL A 307 10.70 4.09 -4.33
N MET A 308 9.97 3.16 -4.97
CA MET A 308 10.53 1.85 -5.38
C MET A 308 11.57 1.98 -6.48
N ALA A 309 11.29 2.73 -7.55
CA ALA A 309 12.24 2.94 -8.65
C ALA A 309 13.54 3.58 -8.14
N LYS A 310 13.42 4.61 -7.30
CA LYS A 310 14.56 5.26 -6.62
C LYS A 310 15.32 4.26 -5.73
N GLY A 311 14.61 3.42 -4.98
CA GLY A 311 15.19 2.40 -4.12
C GLY A 311 16.03 1.39 -4.89
N VAL A 312 15.56 0.93 -6.05
CA VAL A 312 16.33 0.04 -6.93
C VAL A 312 17.60 0.72 -7.45
N ILE A 313 17.51 1.98 -7.89
CA ILE A 313 18.67 2.75 -8.38
C ILE A 313 19.72 2.89 -7.27
N ILE A 314 19.31 3.28 -6.07
CA ILE A 314 20.19 3.40 -4.90
C ILE A 314 20.79 2.03 -4.54
N GLY A 315 19.99 0.97 -4.59
CA GLY A 315 20.44 -0.41 -4.35
C GLY A 315 21.55 -0.84 -5.31
N VAL A 316 21.38 -0.56 -6.60
CA VAL A 316 22.40 -0.84 -7.62
C VAL A 316 23.70 -0.04 -7.36
N ILE A 317 23.57 1.25 -7.02
CA ILE A 317 24.73 2.07 -6.68
C ILE A 317 25.47 1.48 -5.46
N CYS A 318 24.76 1.12 -4.41
CA CYS A 318 25.35 0.50 -3.22
C CYS A 318 25.97 -0.87 -3.54
N CYS A 319 25.31 -1.69 -4.37
CA CYS A 319 25.83 -2.99 -4.78
C CYS A 319 27.13 -2.89 -5.60
N VAL A 320 27.26 -1.88 -6.44
CA VAL A 320 28.47 -1.71 -7.30
C VAL A 320 29.60 -0.95 -6.60
N THR A 321 29.30 -0.17 -5.57
CA THR A 321 30.29 0.67 -4.87
C THR A 321 30.57 0.21 -3.43
N LEU A 322 29.54 0.21 -2.58
CA LEU A 322 29.66 -0.05 -1.15
C LEU A 322 29.91 -1.54 -0.85
N LEU A 323 29.13 -2.42 -1.47
CA LEU A 323 29.24 -3.86 -1.23
C LEU A 323 30.62 -4.44 -1.59
N PRO A 324 31.24 -4.12 -2.76
CA PRO A 324 32.60 -4.54 -3.08
C PRO A 324 33.62 -4.08 -2.04
N ALA A 325 33.47 -2.84 -1.53
CA ALA A 325 34.36 -2.28 -0.52
C ALA A 325 34.23 -3.06 0.80
N ILE A 326 33.01 -3.34 1.24
CA ILE A 326 32.73 -4.12 2.45
C ILE A 326 33.26 -5.54 2.31
N ILE A 327 32.98 -6.25 1.20
CA ILE A 327 33.47 -7.60 0.94
C ILE A 327 35.01 -7.66 1.01
N LEU A 328 35.71 -6.70 0.42
CA LEU A 328 37.18 -6.68 0.43
C LEU A 328 37.76 -6.39 1.81
N ILE A 329 37.10 -5.61 2.65
CA ILE A 329 37.52 -5.35 4.03
C ILE A 329 37.36 -6.62 4.88
N PHE A 330 36.21 -7.29 4.74
CA PHE A 330 35.87 -8.47 5.52
C PHE A 330 36.26 -9.81 4.87
N ASP A 331 36.95 -9.79 3.70
CA ASP A 331 37.39 -11.02 3.00
C ASP A 331 38.22 -11.99 3.89
N PRO A 332 39.12 -11.51 4.79
CA PRO A 332 39.79 -12.44 5.71
C PRO A 332 38.82 -13.19 6.65
N LEU A 333 37.73 -12.52 7.06
CA LEU A 333 36.71 -13.12 7.92
C LEU A 333 35.81 -14.06 7.12
N ILE A 334 35.46 -13.69 5.88
CA ILE A 334 34.72 -14.55 4.94
C ILE A 334 35.48 -15.87 4.73
N GLU A 335 36.79 -15.81 4.46
CA GLU A 335 37.63 -17.00 4.26
C GLU A 335 37.69 -17.89 5.53
N LYS A 336 37.72 -17.28 6.71
CA LYS A 336 37.81 -17.97 8.00
C LYS A 336 36.51 -18.68 8.39
N THR A 337 35.36 -18.16 7.92
CA THR A 337 34.03 -18.69 8.23
C THR A 337 33.42 -19.51 7.09
N LYS A 338 34.25 -19.92 6.12
CA LYS A 338 33.79 -20.77 5.02
C LYS A 338 33.25 -22.12 5.49
N HIS A 339 32.12 -22.48 4.97
CA HIS A 339 31.48 -23.78 5.16
C HIS A 339 30.99 -24.38 3.82
N LYS A 340 30.61 -25.65 3.84
CA LYS A 340 30.05 -26.29 2.65
C LYS A 340 28.56 -25.94 2.55
N PRO A 341 28.07 -25.45 1.39
CA PRO A 341 26.65 -25.17 1.24
C PRO A 341 25.82 -26.45 1.41
N LEU A 342 24.65 -26.33 2.04
CA LEU A 342 23.73 -27.46 2.21
C LEU A 342 23.16 -27.91 0.87
N ILE A 343 22.89 -26.97 -0.04
CA ILE A 343 22.43 -27.26 -1.40
C ILE A 343 23.65 -27.32 -2.34
N LYS A 344 24.16 -28.51 -2.58
CA LYS A 344 25.44 -28.71 -3.31
C LYS A 344 25.31 -28.71 -4.81
N ASN A 345 24.18 -29.15 -5.40
CA ASN A 345 24.15 -29.44 -6.83
C ASN A 345 22.72 -29.52 -7.38
N THR A 346 22.41 -28.68 -8.35
CA THR A 346 21.15 -28.68 -9.10
C THR A 346 21.18 -29.53 -10.38
N ASN A 347 22.26 -30.27 -10.65
CA ASN A 347 22.46 -31.02 -11.89
C ASN A 347 21.37 -32.08 -12.16
N ARG A 348 20.87 -32.75 -11.10
CA ARG A 348 19.79 -33.75 -11.24
C ARG A 348 18.49 -33.08 -11.65
N LEU A 349 18.16 -31.94 -11.02
CA LEU A 349 16.98 -31.13 -11.34
C LEU A 349 17.07 -30.60 -12.79
N SER A 350 18.23 -30.05 -13.18
CA SER A 350 18.47 -29.59 -14.55
C SER A 350 18.24 -30.69 -15.58
N GLY A 351 18.79 -31.88 -15.32
CA GLY A 351 18.62 -33.05 -16.20
C GLY A 351 17.16 -33.50 -16.30
N PHE A 352 16.43 -33.52 -15.19
CA PHE A 352 15.00 -33.88 -15.15
C PHE A 352 14.14 -32.90 -15.94
N ILE A 353 14.29 -31.59 -15.71
CA ILE A 353 13.55 -30.54 -16.42
C ILE A 353 13.77 -30.62 -17.92
N ILE A 354 15.04 -30.71 -18.37
CA ILE A 354 15.36 -30.72 -19.79
C ILE A 354 14.94 -32.03 -20.49
N ARG A 355 14.99 -33.16 -19.78
CA ARG A 355 14.51 -34.44 -20.32
C ARG A 355 13.00 -34.41 -20.58
N HIS A 356 12.23 -33.75 -19.70
CA HIS A 356 10.77 -33.73 -19.70
C HIS A 356 10.19 -32.38 -20.19
N TYR A 357 10.93 -31.60 -21.00
CA TYR A 357 10.51 -30.25 -21.42
C TYR A 357 9.13 -30.20 -22.10
N LYS A 358 8.72 -31.27 -22.81
CA LYS A 358 7.41 -31.36 -23.45
C LYS A 358 6.27 -31.45 -22.41
N ILE A 359 6.51 -32.14 -21.29
CA ILE A 359 5.55 -32.23 -20.19
C ILE A 359 5.39 -30.86 -19.55
N TRP A 360 6.50 -30.17 -19.28
CA TRP A 360 6.46 -28.82 -18.71
C TRP A 360 5.75 -27.82 -19.63
N LEU A 361 5.94 -27.94 -20.96
CA LEU A 361 5.19 -27.12 -21.93
C LEU A 361 3.67 -27.44 -21.89
N ALA A 362 3.31 -28.73 -21.79
CA ALA A 362 1.90 -29.11 -21.67
C ALA A 362 1.29 -28.60 -20.35
N VAL A 363 2.01 -28.72 -19.23
CA VAL A 363 1.59 -28.16 -17.92
C VAL A 363 1.38 -26.64 -18.01
N PHE A 364 2.27 -25.92 -18.69
CA PHE A 364 2.12 -24.49 -18.93
C PHE A 364 0.84 -24.18 -19.73
N CYS A 365 0.63 -24.85 -20.89
CA CYS A 365 -0.52 -24.59 -21.74
C CYS A 365 -1.86 -24.96 -21.06
N ILE A 366 -1.90 -26.09 -20.36
CA ILE A 366 -3.11 -26.56 -19.66
C ILE A 366 -3.37 -25.69 -18.41
N GLY A 367 -2.31 -25.34 -17.68
CA GLY A 367 -2.42 -24.54 -16.46
C GLY A 367 -2.79 -23.07 -16.71
N LEU A 368 -2.54 -22.56 -17.93
CA LEU A 368 -2.88 -21.18 -18.29
C LEU A 368 -4.40 -20.92 -18.21
N LEU A 369 -5.21 -21.86 -18.66
CA LEU A 369 -6.67 -21.69 -18.68
C LEU A 369 -7.26 -21.51 -17.26
N PRO A 370 -7.03 -22.43 -16.30
CA PRO A 370 -7.54 -22.22 -14.95
C PRO A 370 -6.89 -21.01 -14.24
N ALA A 371 -5.64 -20.68 -14.54
CA ALA A 371 -4.98 -19.51 -13.97
C ALA A 371 -5.65 -18.20 -14.42
N VAL A 372 -5.88 -18.03 -15.71
CA VAL A 372 -6.58 -16.85 -16.25
C VAL A 372 -8.03 -16.81 -15.77
N TYR A 373 -8.71 -17.96 -15.75
CA TYR A 373 -10.08 -18.03 -15.24
C TYR A 373 -10.16 -17.61 -13.77
N GLY A 374 -9.31 -18.16 -12.90
CA GLY A 374 -9.28 -17.83 -11.48
C GLY A 374 -8.93 -16.36 -11.24
N ASN A 375 -7.92 -15.83 -11.93
CA ASN A 375 -7.54 -14.42 -11.82
C ASN A 375 -8.72 -13.48 -12.16
N ASN A 376 -9.44 -13.74 -13.26
CA ASN A 376 -10.57 -12.91 -13.69
C ASN A 376 -11.80 -13.01 -12.76
N HIS A 377 -11.86 -14.01 -11.87
CA HIS A 377 -12.96 -14.22 -10.93
C HIS A 377 -12.52 -14.03 -9.47
N THR A 378 -11.28 -13.64 -9.23
CA THR A 378 -10.80 -13.27 -7.88
C THR A 378 -11.49 -12.00 -7.45
N LYS A 379 -12.16 -12.05 -6.30
CA LYS A 379 -12.83 -10.89 -5.72
C LYS A 379 -11.81 -9.97 -5.05
N ILE A 380 -11.96 -8.68 -5.30
CA ILE A 380 -11.14 -7.61 -4.71
C ILE A 380 -12.04 -6.81 -3.79
N TYR A 381 -11.58 -6.51 -2.59
CA TYR A 381 -12.28 -5.62 -1.68
C TYR A 381 -11.53 -4.28 -1.53
N TYR A 382 -12.30 -3.21 -1.35
CA TYR A 382 -11.82 -1.83 -1.24
C TYR A 382 -12.02 -1.26 0.15
N ASN A 383 -12.83 -1.92 0.98
CA ASN A 383 -13.10 -1.48 2.35
C ASN A 383 -11.83 -1.56 3.21
N ILE A 384 -11.40 -0.41 3.75
CA ILE A 384 -10.16 -0.28 4.54
C ILE A 384 -10.32 -0.96 5.90
N ASP A 385 -11.49 -0.87 6.53
CA ASP A 385 -11.78 -1.45 7.84
C ASP A 385 -11.61 -2.96 7.83
N LYS A 386 -12.00 -3.60 6.72
CA LYS A 386 -11.91 -5.05 6.52
C LYS A 386 -10.47 -5.55 6.54
N SER A 387 -9.51 -4.68 6.21
CA SER A 387 -8.09 -5.01 6.23
C SER A 387 -7.47 -5.02 7.63
N LEU A 388 -8.21 -4.60 8.64
CA LEU A 388 -7.76 -4.46 10.02
C LEU A 388 -8.35 -5.56 10.90
N PRO A 389 -7.67 -5.95 12.00
CA PRO A 389 -8.21 -6.88 12.99
C PRO A 389 -9.55 -6.41 13.55
N SER A 390 -10.52 -7.32 13.63
CA SER A 390 -11.84 -7.04 14.22
C SER A 390 -11.81 -6.65 15.71
N THR A 391 -10.65 -6.81 16.35
CA THR A 391 -10.43 -6.48 17.78
C THR A 391 -9.95 -5.07 18.00
N LEU A 392 -9.68 -4.30 16.95
CA LEU A 392 -9.28 -2.89 17.07
C LEU A 392 -10.47 -2.02 17.49
N ASP A 393 -10.17 -0.96 18.21
CA ASP A 393 -11.19 -0.06 18.79
C ASP A 393 -12.12 0.51 17.73
N SER A 394 -11.60 0.89 16.55
CA SER A 394 -12.42 1.39 15.43
C SER A 394 -13.38 0.32 14.90
N ASN A 395 -12.90 -0.92 14.69
CA ASN A 395 -13.75 -2.00 14.18
C ASN A 395 -14.80 -2.44 15.21
N VAL A 396 -14.44 -2.47 16.50
CA VAL A 396 -15.41 -2.72 17.58
C VAL A 396 -16.46 -1.61 17.61
N ALA A 397 -16.05 -0.35 17.45
CA ALA A 397 -16.95 0.80 17.45
C ALA A 397 -17.87 0.82 16.20
N ASN A 398 -17.34 0.53 15.00
CA ASN A 398 -18.11 0.42 13.77
C ASN A 398 -19.17 -0.70 13.89
N LYS A 399 -18.79 -1.84 14.45
CA LYS A 399 -19.74 -2.93 14.71
C LYS A 399 -20.81 -2.56 15.74
N LYS A 400 -20.45 -1.83 16.78
CA LYS A 400 -21.44 -1.31 17.75
C LYS A 400 -22.42 -0.34 17.10
N LEU A 401 -21.94 0.53 16.23
CA LEU A 401 -22.79 1.44 15.47
C LEU A 401 -23.78 0.67 14.58
N GLU A 402 -23.30 -0.38 13.88
CA GLU A 402 -24.12 -1.24 13.06
C GLU A 402 -25.16 -2.02 13.88
N ASP A 403 -24.71 -2.73 14.94
CA ASP A 403 -25.57 -3.61 15.75
C ASP A 403 -26.65 -2.81 16.51
N THR A 404 -26.33 -1.59 16.99
CA THR A 404 -27.21 -0.79 17.86
C THR A 404 -28.09 0.18 17.07
N PHE A 405 -27.50 0.90 16.10
CA PHE A 405 -28.21 1.93 15.33
C PHE A 405 -28.62 1.47 13.93
N ASP A 406 -28.28 0.23 13.51
CA ASP A 406 -28.45 -0.28 12.14
C ASP A 406 -27.87 0.72 11.11
N MET A 407 -26.71 1.26 11.43
CA MET A 407 -25.99 2.30 10.69
C MET A 407 -24.57 1.82 10.40
N SER A 408 -24.22 1.68 9.11
CA SER A 408 -22.88 1.28 8.68
C SER A 408 -22.07 2.45 8.14
N THR A 409 -22.73 3.36 7.38
CA THR A 409 -22.04 4.52 6.81
C THR A 409 -22.92 5.77 6.84
N MET A 410 -22.27 6.93 6.75
CA MET A 410 -22.95 8.21 6.63
C MET A 410 -22.48 8.93 5.37
N HIS A 411 -23.42 9.33 4.53
CA HIS A 411 -23.18 10.19 3.37
C HIS A 411 -23.51 11.62 3.75
N ILE A 412 -22.84 12.56 3.14
CA ILE A 412 -23.12 14.00 3.29
C ILE A 412 -23.50 14.52 1.90
N ILE A 413 -24.67 15.09 1.78
CA ILE A 413 -25.09 15.80 0.59
C ILE A 413 -24.80 17.28 0.82
N MET A 414 -24.08 17.88 -0.11
CA MET A 414 -23.78 19.29 -0.17
C MET A 414 -24.56 19.90 -1.34
N MET A 415 -25.38 20.93 -1.06
CA MET A 415 -26.23 21.56 -2.05
C MET A 415 -26.24 23.09 -1.88
N ASP A 416 -26.60 23.83 -2.94
CA ASP A 416 -26.77 25.28 -2.89
C ASP A 416 -27.88 25.67 -1.86
N LYS A 417 -27.55 26.54 -0.92
CA LYS A 417 -28.50 27.02 0.09
C LYS A 417 -29.73 27.70 -0.47
N ASN A 418 -29.64 28.22 -1.71
CA ASN A 418 -30.73 28.95 -2.37
C ASN A 418 -31.76 28.05 -3.04
N ILE A 419 -31.62 26.72 -2.95
CA ILE A 419 -32.65 25.79 -3.41
C ILE A 419 -33.96 26.09 -2.69
N SER A 420 -35.08 26.10 -3.44
CA SER A 420 -36.39 26.34 -2.85
C SER A 420 -36.73 25.33 -1.76
N ASN A 421 -37.39 25.77 -0.69
CA ASN A 421 -37.83 24.87 0.39
C ASN A 421 -38.70 23.72 -0.12
N ALA A 422 -39.49 23.91 -1.18
CA ALA A 422 -40.30 22.86 -1.79
C ALA A 422 -39.42 21.78 -2.43
N ASN A 423 -38.41 22.19 -3.21
CA ASN A 423 -37.46 21.24 -3.85
C ASN A 423 -36.64 20.51 -2.79
N ARG A 424 -36.14 21.22 -1.77
CA ARG A 424 -35.41 20.64 -0.63
C ARG A 424 -36.24 19.58 0.08
N THR A 425 -37.48 19.89 0.43
CA THR A 425 -38.39 18.95 1.09
C THR A 425 -38.71 17.73 0.22
N THR A 426 -38.84 17.93 -1.09
CA THR A 426 -39.11 16.83 -2.03
C THR A 426 -37.88 15.96 -2.19
N LEU A 427 -36.69 16.56 -2.34
CA LEU A 427 -35.42 15.84 -2.41
C LEU A 427 -35.21 14.97 -1.17
N MET A 428 -35.39 15.52 0.05
CA MET A 428 -35.27 14.75 1.29
C MET A 428 -36.19 13.53 1.31
N LYS A 429 -37.46 13.71 0.95
CA LYS A 429 -38.43 12.61 0.89
C LYS A 429 -38.10 11.58 -0.17
N ASP A 430 -37.49 11.98 -1.28
CA ASP A 430 -37.09 11.04 -2.32
C ASP A 430 -35.81 10.29 -1.92
N ILE A 431 -34.88 10.93 -1.21
CA ILE A 431 -33.68 10.29 -0.63
C ILE A 431 -34.08 9.23 0.42
N GLU A 432 -35.04 9.54 1.30
CA GLU A 432 -35.53 8.58 2.32
C GLU A 432 -36.18 7.33 1.71
N LYS A 433 -36.62 7.37 0.45
CA LYS A 433 -37.16 6.21 -0.28
C LYS A 433 -36.09 5.34 -0.95
N VAL A 434 -34.87 5.84 -1.04
CA VAL A 434 -33.77 5.06 -1.62
C VAL A 434 -33.47 3.87 -0.73
N ASP A 435 -33.32 2.71 -1.33
CA ASP A 435 -33.10 1.47 -0.58
C ASP A 435 -31.85 1.57 0.28
N GLY A 436 -31.99 1.16 1.54
CA GLY A 436 -30.90 1.21 2.52
C GLY A 436 -30.71 2.54 3.24
N VAL A 437 -31.40 3.61 2.85
CA VAL A 437 -31.41 4.87 3.62
C VAL A 437 -32.28 4.69 4.85
N LYS A 438 -31.76 5.02 6.02
CA LYS A 438 -32.47 4.95 7.31
C LYS A 438 -33.14 6.26 7.68
N TRP A 439 -32.42 7.34 7.50
CA TRP A 439 -32.88 8.69 7.73
C TRP A 439 -32.01 9.69 6.96
N ALA A 440 -32.59 10.87 6.70
CA ALA A 440 -31.87 12.02 6.15
C ALA A 440 -32.05 13.20 7.10
N PHE A 441 -30.95 13.81 7.55
CA PHE A 441 -30.91 14.86 8.55
C PHE A 441 -30.38 16.16 7.95
N GLY A 442 -31.19 17.18 7.94
CA GLY A 442 -30.84 18.54 7.50
C GLY A 442 -31.68 19.58 8.22
N LEU A 443 -31.50 20.86 7.91
CA LEU A 443 -32.23 21.95 8.59
C LEU A 443 -33.74 21.74 8.56
N ASN A 444 -34.31 21.35 7.42
CA ASN A 444 -35.74 21.18 7.25
C ASN A 444 -36.33 19.94 7.95
N SER A 445 -35.52 18.90 8.19
CA SER A 445 -35.99 17.71 8.91
C SER A 445 -36.08 17.94 10.42
N VAL A 446 -35.24 18.81 10.95
CA VAL A 446 -35.22 19.13 12.39
C VAL A 446 -36.29 20.14 12.78
N PHE A 447 -36.38 21.22 12.01
CA PHE A 447 -37.22 22.37 12.40
C PHE A 447 -38.49 22.49 11.56
N GLY A 448 -38.62 21.67 10.50
CA GLY A 448 -39.71 21.76 9.54
C GLY A 448 -39.55 22.90 8.52
N ALA A 449 -40.06 22.71 7.33
CA ALA A 449 -39.90 23.64 6.19
C ALA A 449 -40.47 25.07 6.42
N ASN A 450 -41.30 25.23 7.43
CA ASN A 450 -42.01 26.51 7.72
C ASN A 450 -41.44 27.28 8.90
N VAL A 451 -40.40 26.79 9.56
CA VAL A 451 -39.78 27.50 10.71
C VAL A 451 -38.88 28.59 10.19
N PRO A 452 -39.06 29.83 10.65
CA PRO A 452 -38.17 30.95 10.28
C PRO A 452 -36.73 30.67 10.68
N ALA A 453 -35.77 30.97 9.82
CA ALA A 453 -34.34 30.77 10.08
C ALA A 453 -33.81 31.45 11.36
N SER A 454 -34.54 32.49 11.87
CA SER A 454 -34.23 33.18 13.11
C SER A 454 -34.59 32.37 14.40
N MET A 455 -35.37 31.29 14.28
CA MET A 455 -35.74 30.42 15.38
C MET A 455 -34.83 29.18 15.45
N ILE A 456 -33.97 28.96 14.44
CA ILE A 456 -33.01 27.84 14.45
C ILE A 456 -31.83 28.24 15.34
N PRO A 457 -31.38 27.39 16.28
CA PRO A 457 -30.19 27.62 17.07
C PRO A 457 -28.99 27.91 16.14
N LYS A 458 -28.25 28.99 16.48
CA LYS A 458 -27.15 29.46 15.63
C LYS A 458 -26.11 28.36 15.38
N ASP A 459 -25.77 27.62 16.41
CA ASP A 459 -24.76 26.54 16.35
C ASP A 459 -25.14 25.44 15.36
N VAL A 460 -26.43 25.03 15.32
CA VAL A 460 -26.93 24.03 14.39
C VAL A 460 -26.99 24.59 12.95
N LYS A 461 -27.36 25.86 12.84
CA LYS A 461 -27.37 26.53 11.52
C LYS A 461 -25.96 26.65 10.96
N ASP A 462 -25.00 27.15 11.72
CA ASP A 462 -23.61 27.35 11.28
C ASP A 462 -22.90 26.02 10.94
N MET A 463 -23.38 24.91 11.51
CA MET A 463 -22.88 23.58 11.20
C MET A 463 -23.45 23.03 9.89
N LEU A 464 -24.74 23.28 9.61
CA LEU A 464 -25.44 22.70 8.46
C LEU A 464 -25.52 23.65 7.25
N GLN A 465 -25.18 24.93 7.42
CA GLN A 465 -25.29 25.93 6.35
C GLN A 465 -24.13 26.92 6.41
N SER A 466 -23.43 27.06 5.28
CA SER A 466 -22.42 28.09 5.04
C SER A 466 -23.03 29.32 4.35
N ASP A 467 -22.15 30.17 3.82
CA ASP A 467 -22.59 31.30 3.00
C ASP A 467 -23.15 30.87 1.65
N GLU A 468 -22.72 29.76 1.07
CA GLU A 468 -23.11 29.28 -0.25
C GLU A 468 -23.80 27.91 -0.20
N GLN A 469 -23.44 27.03 0.72
CA GLN A 469 -23.82 25.63 0.73
C GLN A 469 -24.69 25.25 1.94
N GLU A 470 -25.43 24.16 1.81
CA GLU A 470 -26.18 23.51 2.87
C GLU A 470 -25.87 22.00 2.88
N LEU A 471 -25.71 21.44 4.09
CA LEU A 471 -25.41 20.03 4.31
C LEU A 471 -26.65 19.25 4.72
N VAL A 472 -26.74 18.03 4.18
CA VAL A 472 -27.68 17.00 4.61
C VAL A 472 -26.93 15.72 4.89
N PHE A 473 -27.03 15.21 6.10
CA PHE A 473 -26.49 13.92 6.49
C PHE A 473 -27.49 12.81 6.17
N VAL A 474 -27.00 11.75 5.54
CA VAL A 474 -27.81 10.59 5.13
C VAL A 474 -27.20 9.33 5.74
N CYS A 475 -27.95 8.68 6.59
CA CYS A 475 -27.56 7.40 7.21
C CYS A 475 -27.88 6.23 6.29
N SER A 476 -26.89 5.37 6.08
CA SER A 476 -27.02 4.13 5.31
C SER A 476 -26.80 2.90 6.18
N LYS A 477 -27.61 1.86 5.95
CA LYS A 477 -27.40 0.51 6.52
C LYS A 477 -26.33 -0.29 5.77
N TYR A 478 -25.91 0.16 4.57
CA TYR A 478 -24.93 -0.54 3.77
C TYR A 478 -23.51 -0.15 4.13
N SER A 479 -22.64 -1.15 4.24
CA SER A 479 -21.21 -0.95 4.47
C SER A 479 -20.54 -0.35 3.22
N SER A 480 -19.49 0.45 3.43
CA SER A 480 -18.72 1.07 2.36
C SER A 480 -18.14 0.04 1.38
N ALA A 481 -17.97 0.43 0.12
CA ALA A 481 -17.39 -0.38 -0.95
C ALA A 481 -18.15 -1.72 -1.23
N THR A 482 -19.46 -1.77 -0.98
CA THR A 482 -20.34 -2.86 -1.41
C THR A 482 -21.15 -2.46 -2.65
N ASP A 483 -21.62 -3.43 -3.43
CA ASP A 483 -22.43 -3.17 -4.64
C ASP A 483 -23.73 -2.44 -4.28
N GLU A 484 -24.33 -2.78 -3.13
CA GLU A 484 -25.53 -2.15 -2.60
C GLU A 484 -25.26 -0.68 -2.24
N SER A 485 -24.16 -0.41 -1.53
CA SER A 485 -23.73 0.96 -1.17
C SER A 485 -23.42 1.78 -2.41
N ASN A 486 -22.70 1.22 -3.38
CA ASN A 486 -22.36 1.90 -4.61
C ASN A 486 -23.61 2.24 -5.45
N SER A 487 -24.58 1.34 -5.49
CA SER A 487 -25.87 1.56 -6.16
C SER A 487 -26.71 2.63 -5.46
N GLN A 488 -26.71 2.63 -4.11
CA GLN A 488 -27.37 3.65 -3.31
C GLN A 488 -26.76 5.03 -3.53
N ILE A 489 -25.43 5.15 -3.50
CA ILE A 489 -24.72 6.40 -3.74
C ILE A 489 -25.03 6.95 -5.13
N ALA A 490 -25.06 6.11 -6.17
CA ALA A 490 -25.42 6.50 -7.52
C ALA A 490 -26.87 7.03 -7.58
N ALA A 491 -27.82 6.34 -6.96
CA ALA A 491 -29.21 6.76 -6.91
C ALA A 491 -29.40 8.10 -6.16
N ILE A 492 -28.70 8.28 -5.03
CA ILE A 492 -28.72 9.54 -4.28
C ILE A 492 -28.11 10.66 -5.12
N ASN A 493 -26.98 10.43 -5.78
CA ASN A 493 -26.33 11.42 -6.63
C ASN A 493 -27.22 11.86 -7.79
N ASP A 494 -27.90 10.93 -8.46
CA ASP A 494 -28.85 11.22 -9.53
C ASP A 494 -30.04 12.08 -9.04
N LEU A 495 -30.52 11.81 -7.82
CA LEU A 495 -31.56 12.62 -7.18
C LEU A 495 -31.03 14.02 -6.87
N VAL A 496 -29.84 14.15 -6.30
CA VAL A 496 -29.24 15.46 -5.99
C VAL A 496 -29.05 16.27 -7.27
N LYS A 497 -28.45 15.69 -8.31
CA LYS A 497 -28.21 16.36 -9.60
C LYS A 497 -29.50 16.81 -10.31
N LYS A 498 -30.62 16.17 -10.05
CA LYS A 498 -31.92 16.56 -10.59
C LYS A 498 -32.43 17.89 -10.01
N TYR A 499 -32.10 18.19 -8.76
CA TYR A 499 -32.56 19.40 -8.06
C TYR A 499 -31.47 20.48 -7.99
N ASP A 500 -30.21 20.05 -7.96
CA ASP A 500 -29.02 20.91 -7.98
C ASP A 500 -27.92 20.27 -8.83
N SER A 501 -27.67 20.84 -10.01
CA SER A 501 -26.63 20.35 -10.92
C SER A 501 -25.21 20.40 -10.33
N ASN A 502 -24.97 21.28 -9.35
CA ASN A 502 -23.70 21.42 -8.66
C ASN A 502 -23.65 20.70 -7.32
N GLY A 503 -24.78 20.19 -6.87
CA GLY A 503 -24.85 19.43 -5.61
C GLY A 503 -23.94 18.19 -5.65
N MET A 504 -23.33 17.83 -4.53
CA MET A 504 -22.36 16.75 -4.42
C MET A 504 -22.76 15.78 -3.32
N VAL A 505 -22.44 14.51 -3.52
CA VAL A 505 -22.57 13.47 -2.48
C VAL A 505 -21.16 13.08 -2.03
N ILE A 506 -20.82 13.38 -0.78
CA ILE A 506 -19.49 13.24 -0.21
C ILE A 506 -19.52 12.36 1.06
N GLY A 507 -18.36 12.04 1.58
CA GLY A 507 -18.17 11.21 2.76
C GLY A 507 -17.37 9.95 2.44
N GLU A 508 -17.24 9.08 3.43
CA GLU A 508 -16.40 7.89 3.33
C GLU A 508 -16.81 6.93 2.19
N ALA A 509 -18.06 6.51 2.16
CA ALA A 509 -18.50 5.54 1.16
C ALA A 509 -18.50 6.08 -0.28
N PRO A 510 -18.88 7.34 -0.57
CA PRO A 510 -18.64 7.95 -1.88
C PRO A 510 -17.16 7.99 -2.29
N LEU A 511 -16.24 8.30 -1.37
CA LEU A 511 -14.79 8.26 -1.64
C LEU A 511 -14.29 6.84 -1.92
N MET A 512 -14.81 5.84 -1.19
CA MET A 512 -14.49 4.43 -1.45
C MET A 512 -15.00 3.96 -2.81
N LYS A 513 -16.18 4.43 -3.22
CA LYS A 513 -16.70 4.16 -4.56
C LYS A 513 -15.80 4.78 -5.64
N ASP A 514 -15.40 6.02 -5.47
CA ASP A 514 -14.47 6.69 -6.39
C ASP A 514 -13.10 6.00 -6.41
N LEU A 515 -12.61 5.53 -5.27
CA LEU A 515 -11.39 4.72 -5.18
C LEU A 515 -11.50 3.44 -6.03
N GLN A 516 -12.63 2.75 -5.96
CA GLN A 516 -12.89 1.56 -6.76
C GLN A 516 -12.90 1.90 -8.25
N ASP A 517 -13.69 2.89 -8.66
CA ASP A 517 -13.84 3.30 -10.07
C ASP A 517 -12.48 3.73 -10.68
N VAL A 518 -11.69 4.52 -9.95
CA VAL A 518 -10.35 4.97 -10.38
C VAL A 518 -9.38 3.82 -10.46
N THR A 519 -9.35 2.96 -9.43
CA THR A 519 -8.37 1.87 -9.33
C THR A 519 -8.63 0.80 -10.40
N ASP A 520 -9.88 0.48 -10.72
CA ASP A 520 -10.22 -0.49 -11.76
C ASP A 520 -9.69 -0.06 -13.14
N ILE A 521 -9.79 1.22 -13.46
CA ILE A 521 -9.23 1.79 -14.70
C ILE A 521 -7.70 1.79 -14.66
N ASP A 522 -7.12 2.22 -13.54
CA ASP A 522 -5.69 2.32 -13.35
C ASP A 522 -4.99 0.97 -13.43
N LEU A 523 -5.57 -0.08 -12.85
CA LEU A 523 -5.02 -1.45 -12.91
C LEU A 523 -4.84 -1.93 -14.35
N VAL A 524 -5.82 -1.70 -15.21
CA VAL A 524 -5.74 -2.08 -16.64
C VAL A 524 -4.65 -1.27 -17.33
N ASN A 525 -4.63 0.04 -17.14
CA ASN A 525 -3.67 0.94 -17.79
C ASN A 525 -2.22 0.62 -17.39
N VAL A 526 -1.98 0.43 -16.10
CA VAL A 526 -0.64 0.12 -15.57
C VAL A 526 -0.16 -1.25 -16.01
N ASN A 527 -1.04 -2.26 -16.01
CA ASN A 527 -0.68 -3.60 -16.48
C ASN A 527 -0.26 -3.57 -17.95
N VAL A 528 -1.05 -2.94 -18.83
CA VAL A 528 -0.70 -2.79 -20.24
C VAL A 528 0.61 -2.02 -20.44
N ALA A 529 0.79 -0.91 -19.71
CA ALA A 529 2.00 -0.10 -19.80
C ALA A 529 3.24 -0.86 -19.30
N SER A 530 3.14 -1.60 -18.20
CA SER A 530 4.22 -2.41 -17.63
C SER A 530 4.66 -3.51 -18.59
N VAL A 531 3.70 -4.27 -19.12
CA VAL A 531 3.96 -5.34 -20.10
C VAL A 531 4.60 -4.78 -21.35
N ALA A 532 4.09 -3.66 -21.89
CA ALA A 532 4.65 -3.02 -23.08
C ALA A 532 6.09 -2.51 -22.83
N ALA A 533 6.32 -1.83 -21.70
CA ALA A 533 7.65 -1.33 -21.35
C ALA A 533 8.68 -2.46 -21.21
N ILE A 534 8.34 -3.52 -20.48
CA ILE A 534 9.22 -4.67 -20.29
C ILE A 534 9.45 -5.42 -21.60
N PHE A 535 8.40 -5.59 -22.42
CA PHE A 535 8.53 -6.18 -23.76
C PHE A 535 9.55 -5.42 -24.62
N ILE A 536 9.43 -4.09 -24.66
CA ILE A 536 10.34 -3.23 -25.43
C ILE A 536 11.79 -3.34 -24.90
N ILE A 537 11.97 -3.29 -23.57
CA ILE A 537 13.30 -3.38 -22.97
C ILE A 537 13.96 -4.73 -23.30
N ILE A 538 13.24 -5.85 -23.11
CA ILE A 538 13.77 -7.17 -23.43
C ILE A 538 14.10 -7.28 -24.93
N MET A 539 13.26 -6.74 -25.80
CA MET A 539 13.49 -6.70 -27.24
C MET A 539 14.79 -5.97 -27.57
N LEU A 540 15.04 -4.83 -26.95
CA LEU A 540 16.26 -4.04 -27.14
C LEU A 540 17.51 -4.75 -26.59
N VAL A 541 17.41 -5.37 -25.42
CA VAL A 541 18.51 -6.09 -24.76
C VAL A 541 18.95 -7.31 -25.57
N PHE A 542 18.00 -8.12 -26.04
CA PHE A 542 18.27 -9.36 -26.77
C PHE A 542 18.30 -9.21 -28.29
N LYS A 543 17.86 -8.06 -28.82
CA LYS A 543 17.73 -7.80 -30.27
C LYS A 543 16.93 -8.92 -30.99
N SER A 544 15.82 -9.31 -30.39
CA SER A 544 14.95 -10.40 -30.84
C SER A 544 13.51 -10.11 -30.40
N ILE A 545 12.55 -10.39 -31.28
CA ILE A 545 11.10 -10.26 -30.97
C ILE A 545 10.56 -11.51 -30.29
N SER A 546 11.08 -12.69 -30.59
CA SER A 546 10.59 -13.96 -30.03
C SER A 546 10.95 -14.14 -28.56
N VAL A 547 12.06 -13.59 -28.10
CA VAL A 547 12.49 -13.72 -26.68
C VAL A 547 11.52 -12.99 -25.76
N PRO A 548 11.16 -11.71 -25.98
CA PRO A 548 10.17 -11.01 -25.16
C PRO A 548 8.82 -11.75 -25.10
N ILE A 549 8.30 -12.24 -26.23
CA ILE A 549 7.03 -12.98 -26.26
C ILE A 549 7.06 -14.16 -25.30
N ILE A 550 8.11 -14.97 -25.34
CA ILE A 550 8.23 -16.15 -24.49
C ILE A 550 8.38 -15.75 -23.01
N LEU A 551 9.26 -14.79 -22.71
CA LEU A 551 9.56 -14.40 -21.35
C LEU A 551 8.36 -13.73 -20.67
N VAL A 552 7.71 -12.79 -21.35
CA VAL A 552 6.50 -12.14 -20.84
C VAL A 552 5.37 -13.15 -20.64
N ALA A 553 5.14 -14.06 -21.61
CA ALA A 553 4.10 -15.09 -21.46
C ALA A 553 4.31 -16.00 -20.24
N VAL A 554 5.56 -16.36 -19.91
CA VAL A 554 5.87 -17.18 -18.73
C VAL A 554 5.67 -16.38 -17.43
N ILE A 555 6.03 -15.11 -17.42
CA ILE A 555 5.87 -14.24 -16.25
C ILE A 555 4.38 -13.95 -16.00
N GLU A 556 3.64 -13.59 -17.05
CA GLU A 556 2.19 -13.39 -16.98
C GLU A 556 1.46 -14.65 -16.51
N PHE A 557 1.89 -15.84 -16.95
CA PHE A 557 1.37 -17.09 -16.42
C PHE A 557 1.58 -17.19 -14.90
N ALA A 558 2.78 -16.87 -14.41
CA ALA A 558 3.08 -16.92 -12.99
C ALA A 558 2.25 -15.90 -12.18
N ILE A 559 2.04 -14.68 -12.73
CA ILE A 559 1.17 -13.66 -12.13
C ILE A 559 -0.26 -14.17 -12.07
N ASN A 560 -0.79 -14.70 -13.18
CA ASN A 560 -2.15 -15.24 -13.22
C ASN A 560 -2.34 -16.42 -12.25
N VAL A 561 -1.35 -17.30 -12.09
CA VAL A 561 -1.39 -18.37 -11.09
C VAL A 561 -1.45 -17.78 -9.67
N ASN A 562 -0.61 -16.80 -9.37
CA ASN A 562 -0.58 -16.16 -8.05
C ASN A 562 -1.93 -15.48 -7.72
N MET A 563 -2.47 -14.72 -8.66
CA MET A 563 -3.76 -14.01 -8.51
C MET A 563 -4.97 -14.95 -8.53
N ALA A 564 -4.86 -16.15 -9.08
CA ALA A 564 -5.93 -17.15 -9.10
C ALA A 564 -6.05 -17.95 -7.78
N ILE A 565 -4.99 -18.05 -6.99
CA ILE A 565 -5.00 -18.84 -5.75
C ILE A 565 -6.13 -18.40 -4.80
N PRO A 566 -6.36 -17.10 -4.52
CA PRO A 566 -7.44 -16.64 -3.66
C PRO A 566 -8.82 -17.07 -4.14
N PHE A 567 -9.08 -17.03 -5.45
CA PHE A 567 -10.35 -17.52 -6.02
C PHE A 567 -10.60 -18.98 -5.65
N PHE A 568 -9.60 -19.86 -5.82
CA PHE A 568 -9.75 -21.28 -5.49
C PHE A 568 -9.82 -21.55 -3.99
N GLN A 569 -9.35 -20.63 -3.17
CA GLN A 569 -9.44 -20.69 -1.70
C GLN A 569 -10.72 -20.03 -1.16
N GLY A 570 -11.48 -19.32 -2.00
CA GLY A 570 -12.65 -18.55 -1.57
C GLY A 570 -12.28 -17.31 -0.71
N ILE A 571 -11.10 -16.75 -0.93
CA ILE A 571 -10.57 -15.58 -0.20
C ILE A 571 -10.67 -14.35 -1.12
N GLU A 572 -11.01 -13.20 -0.56
CA GLU A 572 -10.97 -11.92 -1.23
C GLU A 572 -9.63 -11.22 -1.00
N LEU A 573 -9.13 -10.48 -2.00
CA LEU A 573 -7.87 -9.75 -1.90
C LEU A 573 -8.13 -8.26 -1.65
N PRO A 574 -7.28 -7.58 -0.85
CA PRO A 574 -7.29 -6.12 -0.80
C PRO A 574 -6.84 -5.55 -2.16
N PHE A 575 -7.42 -4.43 -2.58
CA PHE A 575 -7.11 -3.81 -3.89
C PHE A 575 -5.61 -3.50 -4.07
N VAL A 576 -4.91 -3.14 -3.01
CA VAL A 576 -3.47 -2.88 -3.02
C VAL A 576 -2.68 -4.10 -3.47
N ALA A 577 -3.10 -5.32 -3.08
CA ALA A 577 -2.42 -6.55 -3.47
C ALA A 577 -2.43 -6.73 -5.00
N SER A 578 -3.53 -6.38 -5.68
CA SER A 578 -3.62 -6.44 -7.15
C SER A 578 -2.64 -5.51 -7.83
N ILE A 579 -2.47 -4.28 -7.31
CA ILE A 579 -1.50 -3.30 -7.81
C ILE A 579 -0.08 -3.83 -7.64
N VAL A 580 0.23 -4.31 -6.44
CA VAL A 580 1.56 -4.76 -6.05
C VAL A 580 1.96 -6.03 -6.81
N VAL A 581 1.09 -7.06 -6.84
CA VAL A 581 1.39 -8.34 -7.48
C VAL A 581 1.55 -8.16 -8.99
N GLY A 582 0.64 -7.46 -9.66
CA GLY A 582 0.67 -7.28 -11.11
C GLY A 582 1.96 -6.60 -11.58
N THR A 583 2.33 -5.48 -10.96
CA THR A 583 3.45 -4.65 -11.41
C THR A 583 4.81 -5.09 -10.84
N ILE A 584 4.86 -5.41 -9.55
CA ILE A 584 6.12 -5.75 -8.88
C ILE A 584 6.60 -7.13 -9.29
N GLN A 585 5.71 -8.12 -9.33
CA GLN A 585 6.08 -9.46 -9.77
C GLN A 585 6.60 -9.45 -11.21
N LEU A 586 5.97 -8.69 -12.11
CA LEU A 586 6.44 -8.54 -13.48
C LEU A 586 7.86 -7.92 -13.54
N GLY A 587 8.09 -6.82 -12.80
CA GLY A 587 9.38 -6.13 -12.76
C GLY A 587 10.50 -6.95 -12.11
N ALA A 588 10.22 -7.60 -10.99
CA ALA A 588 11.22 -8.33 -10.20
C ALA A 588 11.57 -9.72 -10.77
N THR A 589 10.62 -10.41 -11.41
CA THR A 589 10.88 -11.78 -11.91
C THR A 589 11.51 -11.83 -13.29
N VAL A 590 11.41 -10.75 -14.05
CA VAL A 590 12.03 -10.68 -15.40
C VAL A 590 13.55 -10.83 -15.33
N ASP A 591 14.16 -10.46 -14.23
CA ASP A 591 15.61 -10.51 -14.00
C ASP A 591 16.15 -11.94 -14.08
N TYR A 592 15.45 -12.90 -13.51
CA TYR A 592 15.80 -14.32 -13.59
C TYR A 592 15.72 -14.85 -15.02
N ALA A 593 14.71 -14.43 -15.76
CA ALA A 593 14.51 -14.80 -17.15
C ALA A 593 15.62 -14.21 -18.06
N ILE A 594 16.01 -12.96 -17.81
CA ILE A 594 17.12 -12.30 -18.52
C ILE A 594 18.46 -13.00 -18.21
N LEU A 595 18.73 -13.31 -16.95
CA LEU A 595 19.96 -14.00 -16.55
C LEU A 595 20.10 -15.36 -17.25
N MET A 596 19.06 -16.19 -17.16
CA MET A 596 19.03 -17.51 -17.77
C MET A 596 19.20 -17.44 -19.31
N THR A 597 18.47 -16.54 -19.96
CA THR A 597 18.49 -16.35 -21.41
C THR A 597 19.83 -15.80 -21.89
N SER A 598 20.42 -14.84 -21.17
CA SER A 598 21.75 -14.30 -21.47
C SER A 598 22.82 -15.37 -21.37
N ARG A 599 22.76 -16.24 -20.36
CA ARG A 599 23.68 -17.35 -20.20
C ARG A 599 23.51 -18.38 -21.33
N TYR A 600 22.26 -18.73 -21.67
CA TYR A 600 21.97 -19.60 -22.80
C TYR A 600 22.58 -19.05 -24.11
N GLN A 601 22.38 -17.77 -24.45
CA GLN A 601 22.98 -17.16 -25.64
C GLN A 601 24.51 -17.19 -25.61
N LYS A 602 25.14 -16.98 -24.42
CA LYS A 602 26.59 -17.08 -24.24
C LYS A 602 27.10 -18.49 -24.57
N GLU A 603 26.42 -19.53 -24.08
CA GLU A 603 26.77 -20.93 -24.35
C GLU A 603 26.56 -21.28 -25.84
N ARG A 604 25.48 -20.77 -26.46
CA ARG A 604 25.25 -20.91 -27.92
C ARG A 604 26.36 -20.27 -28.75
N ARG A 605 26.87 -19.11 -28.35
CA ARG A 605 28.00 -18.43 -29.04
C ARG A 605 29.31 -19.19 -28.91
N LYS A 606 29.47 -20.06 -27.89
CA LYS A 606 30.62 -20.95 -27.76
C LYS A 606 30.53 -22.19 -28.68
N GLY A 607 29.43 -22.36 -29.44
CA GLY A 607 29.23 -23.46 -30.37
C GLY A 607 28.46 -24.66 -29.82
N PHE A 608 28.02 -24.64 -28.55
CA PHE A 608 27.25 -25.77 -27.98
C PHE A 608 25.88 -25.94 -28.66
N GLY A 609 25.42 -27.19 -28.79
CA GLY A 609 24.09 -27.54 -29.27
C GLY A 609 22.97 -26.97 -28.39
N LYS A 610 21.72 -26.85 -28.89
CA LYS A 610 20.60 -26.24 -28.16
C LYS A 610 20.39 -26.87 -26.77
N LYS A 611 20.33 -28.22 -26.70
CA LYS A 611 20.10 -28.94 -25.42
C LYS A 611 21.26 -28.76 -24.44
N GLU A 612 22.49 -28.84 -24.95
CA GLU A 612 23.69 -28.69 -24.14
C GLU A 612 23.84 -27.25 -23.63
N ALA A 613 23.58 -26.25 -24.47
CA ALA A 613 23.61 -24.86 -24.08
C ALA A 613 22.57 -24.53 -23.00
N VAL A 614 21.35 -25.08 -23.10
CA VAL A 614 20.33 -24.93 -22.03
C VAL A 614 20.78 -25.63 -20.74
N MET A 615 21.34 -26.85 -20.83
CA MET A 615 21.86 -27.58 -19.67
C MET A 615 22.96 -26.79 -18.94
N ASN A 616 23.92 -26.25 -19.71
CA ASN A 616 25.03 -25.49 -19.15
C ASN A 616 24.55 -24.16 -18.54
N ALA A 617 23.60 -23.48 -19.20
CA ALA A 617 23.00 -22.26 -18.67
C ALA A 617 22.23 -22.53 -17.37
N HIS A 618 21.38 -23.56 -17.35
CA HIS A 618 20.60 -23.91 -16.15
C HIS A 618 21.51 -24.30 -14.99
N LYS A 619 22.52 -25.14 -15.20
CA LYS A 619 23.50 -25.52 -14.17
C LYS A 619 24.23 -24.30 -13.59
N ALA A 620 24.51 -23.30 -14.41
CA ALA A 620 25.23 -22.11 -13.97
C ALA A 620 24.36 -21.09 -13.22
N CYS A 621 23.06 -21.03 -13.50
CA CYS A 621 22.17 -20.01 -12.95
C CYS A 621 21.16 -20.52 -11.93
N ALA A 622 20.83 -21.84 -11.95
CA ALA A 622 19.73 -22.38 -11.16
C ALA A 622 19.88 -22.13 -9.65
N LEU A 623 21.08 -22.30 -9.09
CA LEU A 623 21.31 -22.09 -7.66
C LEU A 623 21.09 -20.62 -7.29
N SER A 624 21.66 -19.68 -8.04
CA SER A 624 21.51 -18.25 -7.79
C SER A 624 20.03 -17.81 -7.90
N ILE A 625 19.31 -18.29 -8.94
CA ILE A 625 17.88 -18.01 -9.13
C ILE A 625 17.06 -18.58 -7.96
N MET A 626 17.34 -19.83 -7.53
CA MET A 626 16.63 -20.42 -6.40
C MET A 626 16.92 -19.69 -5.08
N THR A 627 18.18 -19.35 -4.83
CA THR A 627 18.57 -18.60 -3.63
C THR A 627 17.82 -17.28 -3.56
N SER A 628 17.80 -16.53 -4.65
CA SER A 628 17.13 -15.27 -4.76
C SER A 628 15.61 -15.40 -4.59
N GLY A 629 14.98 -16.30 -5.34
CA GLY A 629 13.54 -16.54 -5.23
C GLY A 629 13.12 -16.98 -3.83
N PHE A 630 13.87 -17.88 -3.19
CA PHE A 630 13.59 -18.30 -1.80
C PHE A 630 13.86 -17.19 -0.78
N SER A 631 14.86 -16.33 -1.01
CA SER A 631 15.10 -15.19 -0.11
C SER A 631 13.98 -14.14 -0.21
N PHE A 632 13.49 -13.89 -1.43
CA PHE A 632 12.35 -12.99 -1.64
C PHE A 632 11.07 -13.57 -1.03
N PHE A 633 10.78 -14.86 -1.29
CA PHE A 633 9.67 -15.56 -0.66
C PHE A 633 9.77 -15.52 0.88
N ALA A 634 10.94 -15.78 1.44
CA ALA A 634 11.14 -15.79 2.88
C ALA A 634 10.92 -14.42 3.52
N ALA A 635 11.35 -13.35 2.85
CA ALA A 635 11.12 -11.98 3.29
C ALA A 635 9.62 -11.64 3.32
N THR A 636 8.89 -11.91 2.23
CA THR A 636 7.45 -11.65 2.12
C THR A 636 6.62 -12.57 3.02
N PHE A 637 6.98 -13.86 3.10
CA PHE A 637 6.30 -14.80 4.00
C PHE A 637 6.43 -14.40 5.47
N GLY A 638 7.59 -13.89 5.87
CA GLY A 638 7.80 -13.42 7.24
C GLY A 638 6.86 -12.27 7.62
N VAL A 639 6.58 -11.39 6.67
CA VAL A 639 5.62 -10.30 6.84
C VAL A 639 4.20 -10.85 6.91
N ALA A 640 3.78 -11.64 5.92
CA ALA A 640 2.46 -12.25 5.87
C ALA A 640 2.12 -13.09 7.11
N TRP A 641 3.14 -13.69 7.75
CA TRP A 641 2.95 -14.47 8.98
C TRP A 641 2.71 -13.59 10.21
N TYR A 642 3.27 -12.37 10.23
CA TYR A 642 3.25 -11.52 11.43
C TYR A 642 2.28 -10.34 11.30
N SER A 643 2.16 -9.73 10.12
CA SER A 643 1.30 -8.56 9.91
C SER A 643 -0.16 -8.88 10.21
N LYS A 644 -0.81 -7.95 10.90
CA LYS A 644 -2.24 -7.97 11.16
C LYS A 644 -3.00 -7.05 10.21
N VAL A 645 -2.29 -6.34 9.35
CA VAL A 645 -2.88 -5.48 8.31
C VAL A 645 -2.85 -6.24 6.99
N ASP A 646 -3.99 -6.65 6.48
CA ASP A 646 -4.08 -7.47 5.26
C ASP A 646 -3.55 -6.76 3.99
N MET A 647 -3.44 -5.44 4.02
CA MET A 647 -2.90 -4.65 2.92
C MET A 647 -1.36 -4.65 2.85
N ILE A 648 -0.67 -5.11 3.89
CA ILE A 648 0.78 -5.19 3.98
C ILE A 648 1.25 -6.63 3.85
#